data_47e0aeaaa03106c4f06660ef1274259b
#
_entry.id   47e0aeaaa03106c4f06660ef1274259b
#
_cell.length_a   1.000
_cell.length_b   1.000
_cell.length_c   1.000
_cell.angle_alpha   90.00
_cell.angle_beta   90.00
_cell.angle_gamma   90.00
#
_symmetry.space_group_name_H-M   'P 1'
#
loop_
_entity.id
_entity.type
_entity.pdbx_description
1 polymer ?
#
loop_
_entity_poly.entity_id
_entity_poly.type
_entity_poly.pdbx_seq_one_letter_code
_entity_poly.pdbx_strand_id
1 'polypeptide(L)'
;MAPSLSKVSVSGLGDGHNQSLLSLEGSNFIANGHVFLSDVPQNIIVTPSPYGSSTDKKIPSSVGSFVGFEAVESNSRHVVPIGKLNNIKFMSIFRFKVWWTTHWVGSNGKDLENETQMVILEKSASGRPYILLLPLLEGPFRASLQPGTNDNIDICVESGSTKVTSARFQSVLYVHVGEDPFNLVKEAMEVMRVHLGTFKLLDEKTPPGILDKFGWCTWDAFYLTVHPQGVWEGVKGLADGGCPPGMVLIDDGWQSISRDEDPITKEGMNCTVAGEQMPCRLLKFQENYKFRDYESPKTLATGEPNKGMGAFIKDLKDEFNTVEFVYVWHALCGYWGGLRPNVPGLPESEVIKPDLSPGLKNTMEDLAVDKIVNTGIGLVPPEKADQLYEGIHSHLKNVGIDGVKVDVIHLLEMLCENYGGRVDLAKAYYRALTDSIRKHFNGNGVIASMEHCNDFMFLGTEAICLGRVGDDFWCTDPSGDPNGTFWLQGCHMVHCAYNSLWMGNFIHPDWDMFQSTHPCAEFHAASRAISGGPIYISDTVGNHNFPLLERLVLPDGSILRCQYYALPTKDCLFEDPLHDGKTMLKIWNLNKFNGVIGAFNCQGGGWCPETRRNQCASQFSHMVTAKTNPKDIEWNNGKNPFCIEHVQVFALYLSQSKKLVLKRPDENIEISLQPFDFELVIVSPVTVFAGKSV
;
A
#
# COMPACT_ATOMS: atom_id res chain seq x y z
N MET A 1 3.24 -13.84 26.31
CA MET A 1 4.46 -14.37 26.96
C MET A 1 5.20 -15.17 25.90
N ALA A 2 6.31 -14.65 25.42
CA ALA A 2 7.21 -15.42 24.56
C ALA A 2 7.98 -16.43 25.41
N PRO A 3 8.20 -17.65 24.94
CA PRO A 3 8.97 -18.63 25.69
C PRO A 3 10.44 -18.23 25.74
N SER A 4 11.00 -18.21 26.95
CA SER A 4 12.41 -18.02 27.18
C SER A 4 13.20 -19.17 26.55
N LEU A 5 14.05 -18.88 25.59
CA LEU A 5 14.99 -19.86 25.02
C LEU A 5 16.14 -20.11 25.99
N SER A 6 16.11 -21.27 26.63
CA SER A 6 17.27 -21.83 27.34
C SER A 6 18.36 -22.20 26.33
N LYS A 7 19.60 -21.87 26.66
CA LYS A 7 20.81 -22.30 25.95
C LYS A 7 20.81 -23.81 25.77
N VAL A 8 20.68 -24.27 24.54
CA VAL A 8 20.99 -25.66 24.16
C VAL A 8 22.37 -25.65 23.52
N SER A 9 23.33 -26.18 24.26
CA SER A 9 24.63 -26.57 23.70
C SER A 9 24.42 -27.80 22.82
N VAL A 10 24.58 -27.69 21.52
CA VAL A 10 24.62 -28.84 20.62
C VAL A 10 26.09 -29.28 20.48
N SER A 11 26.43 -30.37 21.16
CA SER A 11 27.64 -31.14 20.88
C SER A 11 27.26 -32.30 19.95
N GLY A 12 27.86 -32.31 18.76
CA GLY A 12 28.17 -33.53 18.00
C GLY A 12 27.07 -34.07 17.10
N LEU A 13 27.29 -33.97 15.79
CA LEU A 13 27.40 -35.13 14.89
C LEU A 13 27.41 -34.70 13.40
N GLY A 14 28.44 -35.13 12.66
CA GLY A 14 28.31 -35.49 11.25
C GLY A 14 28.68 -34.41 10.23
N ASP A 15 29.86 -34.53 9.63
CA ASP A 15 30.36 -33.84 8.45
C ASP A 15 29.34 -33.83 7.29
N GLY A 16 28.83 -32.67 7.02
CA GLY A 16 28.19 -32.28 5.78
C GLY A 16 28.20 -30.75 5.76
N HIS A 17 29.10 -30.14 5.02
CA HIS A 17 29.27 -28.70 4.90
C HIS A 17 27.95 -28.02 4.39
N ASN A 18 27.02 -27.73 5.25
CA ASN A 18 26.03 -26.68 5.02
C ASN A 18 26.67 -25.36 5.50
N GLN A 19 27.53 -24.77 4.67
CA GLN A 19 27.96 -23.39 4.90
C GLN A 19 26.72 -22.48 4.83
N SER A 20 26.47 -21.71 5.88
CA SER A 20 25.47 -20.64 5.87
C SER A 20 25.81 -19.69 4.72
N LEU A 21 24.84 -19.37 3.85
CA LEU A 21 25.01 -18.40 2.78
C LEU A 21 25.24 -16.99 3.32
N LEU A 22 24.89 -16.73 4.59
CA LEU A 22 25.13 -15.47 5.30
C LEU A 22 26.06 -15.70 6.48
N SER A 23 27.10 -14.90 6.59
CA SER A 23 28.06 -14.93 7.71
C SER A 23 28.55 -13.52 8.06
N LEU A 24 28.96 -13.34 9.33
CA LEU A 24 29.74 -12.18 9.78
C LEU A 24 31.18 -12.66 10.04
N GLU A 25 32.12 -12.22 9.21
CA GLU A 25 33.54 -12.59 9.30
C GLU A 25 34.39 -11.36 9.57
N GLY A 26 34.94 -11.28 10.78
CA GLY A 26 35.57 -10.06 11.25
C GLY A 26 34.58 -8.90 11.33
N SER A 27 34.81 -7.85 10.56
CA SER A 27 33.89 -6.70 10.41
C SER A 27 33.14 -6.70 9.08
N ASN A 28 33.03 -7.85 8.39
CA ASN A 28 32.38 -7.93 7.10
C ASN A 28 31.13 -8.83 7.16
N PHE A 29 30.01 -8.33 6.69
CA PHE A 29 28.83 -9.13 6.44
C PHE A 29 28.91 -9.70 5.02
N ILE A 30 28.82 -11.03 4.91
CA ILE A 30 29.13 -11.78 3.69
C ILE A 30 27.91 -12.57 3.26
N ALA A 31 27.60 -12.54 1.96
CA ALA A 31 26.60 -13.37 1.33
C ALA A 31 27.22 -14.20 0.22
N ASN A 32 27.12 -15.53 0.31
CA ASN A 32 27.70 -16.49 -0.64
C ASN A 32 29.17 -16.18 -0.98
N GLY A 33 29.99 -15.88 0.04
CA GLY A 33 31.40 -15.55 -0.09
C GLY A 33 31.70 -14.12 -0.58
N HIS A 34 30.69 -13.28 -0.80
CA HIS A 34 30.86 -11.88 -1.24
C HIS A 34 30.51 -10.91 -0.11
N VAL A 35 31.40 -9.96 0.18
CA VAL A 35 31.11 -8.88 1.14
C VAL A 35 30.04 -7.96 0.56
N PHE A 36 29.04 -7.65 1.36
CA PHE A 36 28.01 -6.67 1.01
C PHE A 36 27.91 -5.50 2.00
N LEU A 37 28.28 -5.71 3.27
CA LEU A 37 28.55 -4.62 4.21
C LEU A 37 29.93 -4.80 4.82
N SER A 38 30.71 -3.73 4.87
CA SER A 38 32.01 -3.68 5.54
C SER A 38 31.98 -2.79 6.77
N ASP A 39 33.02 -2.84 7.58
CA ASP A 39 33.16 -2.05 8.81
C ASP A 39 31.94 -2.19 9.76
N VAL A 40 31.39 -3.41 9.84
CA VAL A 40 30.29 -3.76 10.76
C VAL A 40 30.77 -3.60 12.20
N PRO A 41 30.09 -2.81 13.05
CA PRO A 41 30.48 -2.59 14.44
C PRO A 41 30.43 -3.86 15.28
N GLN A 42 31.30 -3.94 16.32
CA GLN A 42 31.41 -5.12 17.19
C GLN A 42 30.18 -5.38 18.06
N ASN A 43 29.33 -4.38 18.28
CA ASN A 43 28.09 -4.50 19.06
C ASN A 43 26.92 -5.05 18.24
N ILE A 44 27.12 -5.34 16.94
CA ILE A 44 26.12 -5.97 16.08
C ILE A 44 26.09 -7.48 16.36
N ILE A 45 24.89 -8.00 16.54
CA ILE A 45 24.60 -9.40 16.82
C ILE A 45 23.92 -9.98 15.58
N VAL A 46 24.47 -11.08 15.06
CA VAL A 46 23.88 -11.80 13.91
C VAL A 46 23.52 -13.21 14.34
N THR A 47 22.26 -13.58 14.14
CA THR A 47 21.73 -14.91 14.50
C THR A 47 21.09 -15.54 13.26
N PRO A 48 21.53 -16.73 12.84
CA PRO A 48 20.87 -17.45 11.75
C PRO A 48 19.39 -17.66 12.00
N SER A 49 18.56 -17.53 10.97
CA SER A 49 17.13 -17.77 11.09
C SER A 49 16.86 -19.26 11.41
N PRO A 50 16.08 -19.56 12.47
CA PRO A 50 15.68 -20.93 12.76
C PRO A 50 14.54 -21.41 11.86
N TYR A 51 13.97 -20.51 11.04
CA TYR A 51 12.80 -20.79 10.21
C TYR A 51 13.21 -21.11 8.78
N GLY A 52 12.78 -22.27 8.27
CA GLY A 52 12.77 -22.59 6.85
C GLY A 52 11.46 -22.07 6.22
N SER A 53 11.40 -22.00 4.89
CA SER A 53 10.11 -21.75 4.22
C SER A 53 9.11 -22.86 4.54
N SER A 54 7.90 -22.50 4.91
CA SER A 54 6.85 -23.42 5.33
C SER A 54 6.16 -24.15 4.17
N THR A 55 6.41 -23.75 2.92
CA THR A 55 5.84 -24.40 1.74
C THR A 55 6.82 -25.44 1.19
N ASP A 56 6.51 -26.72 1.48
CA ASP A 56 7.03 -27.93 0.82
C ASP A 56 8.15 -27.71 -0.22
N LYS A 57 9.34 -27.65 0.18
CA LYS A 57 10.62 -27.91 -0.52
C LYS A 57 11.71 -26.92 -0.18
N LYS A 58 12.52 -27.28 0.84
CA LYS A 58 13.96 -27.04 0.87
C LYS A 58 14.44 -25.60 0.60
N ILE A 59 13.91 -24.60 1.31
CA ILE A 59 14.74 -23.43 1.57
C ILE A 59 15.58 -23.79 2.79
N PRO A 60 16.92 -23.89 2.63
CA PRO A 60 17.76 -24.18 3.77
C PRO A 60 17.61 -23.07 4.81
N SER A 61 17.58 -23.39 6.10
CA SER A 61 17.68 -22.40 7.20
C SER A 61 18.92 -21.49 7.12
N SER A 62 19.77 -21.73 6.14
CA SER A 62 21.02 -21.00 5.87
C SER A 62 20.89 -19.73 5.03
N VAL A 63 19.69 -19.40 4.50
CA VAL A 63 19.50 -18.24 3.59
C VAL A 63 19.09 -16.96 4.29
N GLY A 64 18.75 -16.99 5.58
CA GLY A 64 18.28 -15.82 6.34
C GLY A 64 18.96 -15.69 7.69
N SER A 65 19.11 -14.44 8.18
CA SER A 65 19.64 -14.12 9.50
C SER A 65 18.92 -12.94 10.10
N PHE A 66 18.74 -12.97 11.43
CA PHE A 66 18.32 -11.81 12.21
C PHE A 66 19.51 -11.01 12.68
N VAL A 67 19.36 -9.70 12.68
CA VAL A 67 20.37 -8.75 13.13
C VAL A 67 19.80 -7.94 14.27
N GLY A 68 20.58 -7.84 15.33
CA GLY A 68 20.32 -7.02 16.50
C GLY A 68 21.57 -6.28 16.93
N PHE A 69 21.53 -5.62 18.08
CA PHE A 69 22.66 -4.92 18.67
C PHE A 69 22.54 -4.75 20.17
N GLU A 70 23.66 -4.46 20.82
CA GLU A 70 23.71 -3.99 22.20
C GLU A 70 24.16 -2.53 22.24
N ALA A 71 23.37 -1.68 22.87
CA ALA A 71 23.71 -0.28 23.15
C ALA A 71 24.31 -0.12 24.56
N VAL A 72 25.07 0.93 24.77
CA VAL A 72 25.67 1.23 26.06
C VAL A 72 24.62 1.64 27.08
N GLU A 73 23.59 2.39 26.62
CA GLU A 73 22.54 2.93 27.48
C GLU A 73 21.15 2.46 26.99
N SER A 74 20.23 2.35 27.94
CA SER A 74 18.83 2.06 27.64
C SER A 74 18.10 3.33 27.22
N ASN A 75 17.66 3.41 25.99
CA ASN A 75 16.97 4.57 25.42
C ASN A 75 15.70 4.15 24.66
N SER A 76 14.81 5.12 24.46
CA SER A 76 13.58 4.96 23.68
C SER A 76 13.84 5.01 22.17
N ARG A 77 14.98 5.54 21.75
CA ARG A 77 15.39 5.64 20.35
C ARG A 77 16.91 5.41 20.23
N HIS A 78 17.28 4.54 19.32
CA HIS A 78 18.66 4.25 18.94
C HIS A 78 18.84 4.46 17.44
N VAL A 79 19.98 5.00 17.07
CA VAL A 79 20.47 5.04 15.67
C VAL A 79 21.88 4.45 15.68
N VAL A 80 22.03 3.29 15.04
CA VAL A 80 23.22 2.48 15.12
C VAL A 80 23.67 2.08 13.71
N PRO A 81 24.96 2.28 13.34
CA PRO A 81 25.47 1.80 12.08
C PRO A 81 25.48 0.26 12.05
N ILE A 82 25.09 -0.31 10.92
CA ILE A 82 25.13 -1.77 10.68
C ILE A 82 26.21 -2.19 9.69
N GLY A 83 26.96 -1.24 9.15
CA GLY A 83 28.05 -1.43 8.21
C GLY A 83 27.95 -0.52 7.00
N LYS A 84 29.04 -0.44 6.24
CA LYS A 84 29.15 0.40 5.04
C LYS A 84 28.69 -0.36 3.80
N LEU A 85 27.84 0.28 3.03
CA LEU A 85 27.45 -0.15 1.68
C LEU A 85 28.20 0.69 0.65
N ASN A 86 29.04 0.06 -0.19
CA ASN A 86 29.83 0.76 -1.18
C ASN A 86 29.67 0.13 -2.57
N ASN A 87 29.28 0.93 -3.55
CA ASN A 87 29.18 0.54 -4.97
C ASN A 87 28.35 -0.74 -5.22
N ILE A 88 27.29 -0.91 -4.47
CA ILE A 88 26.31 -1.98 -4.66
C ILE A 88 24.96 -1.32 -4.96
N LYS A 89 24.49 -1.43 -6.20
CA LYS A 89 23.15 -0.92 -6.55
C LYS A 89 22.09 -1.50 -5.62
N PHE A 90 21.17 -0.65 -5.22
CA PHE A 90 20.00 -1.05 -4.45
C PHE A 90 18.75 -0.35 -4.95
N MET A 91 17.62 -0.98 -4.69
CA MET A 91 16.32 -0.34 -4.63
C MET A 91 15.83 -0.34 -3.19
N SER A 92 15.12 0.68 -2.79
CA SER A 92 14.50 0.78 -1.48
C SER A 92 13.08 1.32 -1.58
N ILE A 93 12.29 1.04 -0.56
CA ILE A 93 10.98 1.65 -0.33
C ILE A 93 11.09 2.48 0.93
N PHE A 94 10.82 3.78 0.85
CA PHE A 94 10.92 4.70 1.98
C PHE A 94 9.69 5.59 2.10
N ARG A 95 9.41 6.11 3.29
CA ARG A 95 8.29 7.03 3.55
C ARG A 95 8.70 8.45 3.19
N PHE A 96 8.20 8.94 2.06
CA PHE A 96 8.40 10.33 1.66
C PHE A 96 7.38 11.29 2.29
N LYS A 97 6.21 10.78 2.68
CA LYS A 97 5.20 11.42 3.54
C LYS A 97 4.93 10.56 4.76
N VAL A 98 4.31 11.10 5.78
CA VAL A 98 3.90 10.34 6.99
C VAL A 98 3.09 9.09 6.62
N TRP A 99 2.24 9.19 5.61
CA TRP A 99 1.28 8.15 5.20
C TRP A 99 1.73 7.28 4.03
N TRP A 100 2.71 7.76 3.20
CA TRP A 100 2.98 7.20 1.89
C TRP A 100 4.45 6.89 1.65
N THR A 101 4.68 5.81 0.94
CA THR A 101 6.02 5.36 0.53
C THR A 101 6.21 5.47 -0.97
N THR A 102 7.46 5.52 -1.39
CA THR A 102 7.89 5.47 -2.78
C THR A 102 9.17 4.68 -2.94
N HIS A 103 9.47 4.35 -4.18
CA HIS A 103 10.71 3.72 -4.63
C HIS A 103 11.86 4.74 -4.62
N TRP A 104 13.07 4.23 -4.32
CA TRP A 104 14.31 4.98 -4.42
C TRP A 104 15.46 4.05 -4.82
N VAL A 105 16.47 4.58 -5.51
CA VAL A 105 17.66 3.83 -5.95
C VAL A 105 18.94 4.53 -5.54
N GLY A 106 19.99 3.76 -5.33
CA GLY A 106 21.31 4.24 -5.00
C GLY A 106 22.36 3.13 -5.09
N SER A 107 23.56 3.41 -4.62
CA SER A 107 24.66 2.43 -4.63
C SER A 107 25.55 2.49 -3.39
N ASN A 108 25.34 3.46 -2.53
CA ASN A 108 26.13 3.66 -1.31
C ASN A 108 25.19 3.89 -0.13
N GLY A 109 25.66 3.64 1.10
CA GLY A 109 24.81 3.80 2.29
C GLY A 109 24.24 5.21 2.46
N LYS A 110 24.98 6.24 2.08
CA LYS A 110 24.53 7.64 2.10
C LYS A 110 23.42 7.96 1.11
N ASP A 111 23.19 7.11 0.09
CA ASP A 111 22.17 7.31 -0.93
C ASP A 111 20.79 6.83 -0.46
N LEU A 112 20.68 6.17 0.72
CA LEU A 112 19.41 5.83 1.33
C LEU A 112 18.64 7.07 1.77
N GLU A 113 17.32 6.94 1.85
CA GLU A 113 16.44 7.93 2.46
C GLU A 113 16.05 7.55 3.90
N ASN A 114 15.69 8.55 4.72
CA ASN A 114 15.14 8.30 6.06
C ASN A 114 13.83 7.50 5.96
N GLU A 115 13.48 6.81 7.04
CA GLU A 115 12.24 6.02 7.09
C GLU A 115 12.16 4.93 6.01
N THR A 116 13.30 4.36 5.60
CA THR A 116 13.35 3.22 4.66
C THR A 116 12.80 1.96 5.33
N GLN A 117 11.81 1.34 4.67
CA GLN A 117 11.04 0.19 5.15
C GLN A 117 11.54 -1.15 4.57
N MET A 118 12.25 -1.11 3.46
CA MET A 118 12.80 -2.29 2.78
C MET A 118 13.92 -1.85 1.84
N VAL A 119 14.99 -2.67 1.73
CA VAL A 119 16.07 -2.50 0.76
C VAL A 119 16.34 -3.84 0.07
N ILE A 120 16.50 -3.83 -1.24
CA ILE A 120 16.99 -4.96 -2.02
C ILE A 120 18.31 -4.54 -2.69
N LEU A 121 19.39 -5.28 -2.42
CA LEU A 121 20.66 -5.10 -3.10
C LEU A 121 20.67 -5.94 -4.38
N GLU A 122 21.15 -5.34 -5.47
CA GLU A 122 21.20 -5.98 -6.78
C GLU A 122 22.18 -7.17 -6.80
N LYS A 123 21.81 -8.24 -7.50
CA LYS A 123 22.68 -9.39 -7.78
C LYS A 123 23.87 -8.95 -8.63
N SER A 124 25.06 -9.45 -8.31
CA SER A 124 26.25 -9.16 -9.12
C SER A 124 26.54 -10.24 -10.17
N ALA A 125 27.14 -9.82 -11.27
CA ALA A 125 27.63 -10.74 -12.28
C ALA A 125 28.75 -11.69 -11.76
N SER A 126 29.42 -11.31 -10.66
CA SER A 126 30.50 -12.11 -10.02
C SER A 126 29.95 -13.20 -9.08
N GLY A 127 28.62 -13.32 -8.90
CA GLY A 127 28.00 -14.39 -8.12
C GLY A 127 27.42 -13.99 -6.76
N ARG A 128 27.46 -12.69 -6.37
CA ARG A 128 26.70 -12.25 -5.18
C ARG A 128 25.21 -12.32 -5.51
N PRO A 129 24.38 -12.99 -4.66
CA PRO A 129 22.93 -13.07 -4.85
C PRO A 129 22.24 -11.72 -4.61
N TYR A 130 20.93 -11.63 -4.88
CA TYR A 130 20.10 -10.57 -4.32
C TYR A 130 20.08 -10.67 -2.81
N ILE A 131 20.05 -9.53 -2.12
CA ILE A 131 20.02 -9.46 -0.67
C ILE A 131 18.91 -8.52 -0.26
N LEU A 132 18.02 -8.98 0.60
CA LEU A 132 16.97 -8.19 1.22
C LEU A 132 17.41 -7.75 2.62
N LEU A 133 17.24 -6.46 2.93
CA LEU A 133 17.31 -5.89 4.27
C LEU A 133 15.90 -5.43 4.66
N LEU A 134 15.32 -6.06 5.68
CA LEU A 134 13.94 -5.81 6.11
C LEU A 134 13.91 -5.42 7.58
N PRO A 135 13.70 -4.14 7.92
CA PRO A 135 13.50 -3.68 9.30
C PRO A 135 12.25 -4.29 9.92
N LEU A 136 12.33 -4.65 11.20
CA LEU A 136 11.30 -5.39 11.91
C LEU A 136 10.75 -4.64 13.13
N LEU A 137 9.78 -5.29 13.77
CA LEU A 137 9.29 -4.97 15.10
C LEU A 137 9.93 -5.91 16.11
N GLU A 138 10.38 -5.38 17.24
CA GLU A 138 10.83 -6.18 18.38
C GLU A 138 10.28 -5.61 19.69
N GLY A 139 9.40 -6.36 20.36
CA GLY A 139 8.67 -5.87 21.52
C GLY A 139 7.89 -4.60 21.19
N PRO A 140 8.04 -3.51 21.99
CA PRO A 140 7.38 -2.23 21.72
C PRO A 140 8.13 -1.33 20.73
N PHE A 141 9.21 -1.80 20.10
CA PHE A 141 10.05 -1.03 19.19
C PHE A 141 9.79 -1.35 17.72
N ARG A 142 9.91 -0.35 16.87
CA ARG A 142 9.93 -0.45 15.42
C ARG A 142 11.29 -0.02 14.87
N ALA A 143 11.78 -0.77 13.90
CA ALA A 143 12.99 -0.41 13.17
C ALA A 143 12.68 0.21 11.80
N SER A 144 13.59 1.08 11.33
CA SER A 144 13.70 1.57 9.95
C SER A 144 15.18 1.73 9.60
N LEU A 145 15.49 1.80 8.30
CA LEU A 145 16.83 2.10 7.83
C LEU A 145 16.92 3.57 7.43
N GLN A 146 18.12 4.11 7.49
CA GLN A 146 18.43 5.49 7.12
C GLN A 146 19.87 5.64 6.67
N PRO A 147 20.23 6.75 5.97
CA PRO A 147 21.62 7.03 5.64
C PRO A 147 22.45 7.31 6.90
N GLY A 148 23.63 6.72 6.98
CA GLY A 148 24.62 7.00 8.01
C GLY A 148 25.80 7.80 7.49
N THR A 149 26.73 8.15 8.39
CA THR A 149 27.96 8.83 7.99
C THR A 149 28.93 7.86 7.30
N ASN A 150 29.77 8.37 6.37
CA ASN A 150 30.81 7.58 5.67
C ASN A 150 30.27 6.32 5.00
N ASP A 151 29.16 6.44 4.28
CA ASP A 151 28.50 5.34 3.56
C ASP A 151 27.99 4.19 4.45
N ASN A 152 27.85 4.41 5.76
CA ASN A 152 27.14 3.47 6.62
C ASN A 152 25.65 3.44 6.27
N ILE A 153 25.04 2.29 6.43
CA ILE A 153 23.60 2.15 6.65
C ILE A 153 23.39 2.18 8.15
N ASP A 154 22.54 3.07 8.63
CA ASP A 154 22.12 3.11 10.03
C ASP A 154 20.75 2.47 10.20
N ILE A 155 20.59 1.71 11.29
CA ILE A 155 19.28 1.25 11.73
C ILE A 155 18.78 2.17 12.85
N CYS A 156 17.59 2.73 12.66
CA CYS A 156 16.87 3.47 13.68
C CYS A 156 15.87 2.53 14.35
N VAL A 157 15.93 2.38 15.67
CA VAL A 157 15.02 1.55 16.46
C VAL A 157 14.39 2.42 17.52
N GLU A 158 13.06 2.55 17.52
CA GLU A 158 12.36 3.48 18.42
C GLU A 158 11.03 2.93 18.92
N SER A 159 10.71 3.22 20.17
CA SER A 159 9.42 2.89 20.79
C SER A 159 8.36 3.98 20.58
N GLY A 160 8.77 5.21 20.30
CA GLY A 160 7.87 6.38 20.24
C GLY A 160 7.41 6.87 21.62
N SER A 161 7.97 6.34 22.72
CA SER A 161 7.66 6.78 24.09
C SER A 161 8.93 6.89 24.92
N THR A 162 9.14 8.04 25.58
CA THR A 162 10.28 8.25 26.48
C THR A 162 10.27 7.33 27.70
N LYS A 163 9.12 6.73 28.01
CA LYS A 163 8.91 5.80 29.14
C LYS A 163 9.27 4.36 28.79
N VAL A 164 9.42 4.04 27.50
CA VAL A 164 9.69 2.70 27.01
C VAL A 164 11.10 2.65 26.43
N THR A 165 12.02 2.09 27.19
CA THR A 165 13.45 2.07 26.86
C THR A 165 14.02 0.65 26.84
N SER A 166 15.02 0.41 26.02
CA SER A 166 15.80 -0.82 25.96
C SER A 166 17.24 -0.52 25.55
N ALA A 167 18.18 -1.41 25.87
CA ALA A 167 19.56 -1.35 25.41
C ALA A 167 19.95 -2.56 24.55
N ARG A 168 19.08 -3.59 24.45
CA ARG A 168 19.42 -4.84 23.79
C ARG A 168 18.32 -5.26 22.84
N PHE A 169 18.73 -5.56 21.61
CA PHE A 169 17.86 -6.00 20.51
C PHE A 169 18.47 -7.21 19.82
N GLN A 170 17.65 -8.17 19.41
CA GLN A 170 18.09 -9.43 18.79
C GLN A 170 17.64 -9.59 17.33
N SER A 171 16.50 -8.97 16.96
CA SER A 171 15.83 -9.23 15.69
C SER A 171 15.16 -7.98 15.10
N VAL A 172 15.84 -6.85 15.15
CA VAL A 172 15.32 -5.57 14.60
C VAL A 172 15.49 -5.45 13.09
N LEU A 173 16.30 -6.34 12.49
CA LEU A 173 16.48 -6.42 11.04
C LEU A 173 16.54 -7.89 10.63
N TYR A 174 15.86 -8.22 9.54
CA TYR A 174 15.99 -9.51 8.87
C TYR A 174 16.76 -9.34 7.55
N VAL A 175 17.73 -10.20 7.34
CA VAL A 175 18.52 -10.26 6.10
C VAL A 175 18.22 -11.58 5.41
N HIS A 176 17.86 -11.54 4.14
CA HIS A 176 17.59 -12.72 3.32
C HIS A 176 18.38 -12.68 2.01
N VAL A 177 18.78 -13.83 1.49
CA VAL A 177 19.49 -13.95 0.21
C VAL A 177 18.75 -14.89 -0.73
N GLY A 178 18.78 -14.57 -2.03
CA GLY A 178 18.10 -15.36 -3.06
C GLY A 178 18.58 -15.02 -4.46
N GLU A 179 18.20 -15.89 -5.41
CA GLU A 179 18.59 -15.79 -6.81
C GLU A 179 17.59 -15.02 -7.68
N ASP A 180 16.37 -14.80 -7.16
CA ASP A 180 15.28 -14.10 -7.83
C ASP A 180 14.70 -13.03 -6.90
N PRO A 181 14.54 -11.77 -7.33
CA PRO A 181 14.15 -10.68 -6.44
C PRO A 181 12.70 -10.78 -5.94
N PHE A 182 11.81 -11.39 -6.72
CA PHE A 182 10.40 -11.54 -6.32
C PHE A 182 10.24 -12.67 -5.30
N ASN A 183 10.87 -13.83 -5.55
CA ASN A 183 10.90 -14.93 -4.59
C ASN A 183 11.63 -14.53 -3.31
N LEU A 184 12.69 -13.75 -3.40
CA LEU A 184 13.43 -13.21 -2.24
C LEU A 184 12.50 -12.51 -1.24
N VAL A 185 11.66 -11.60 -1.72
CA VAL A 185 10.71 -10.87 -0.87
C VAL A 185 9.64 -11.81 -0.33
N LYS A 186 9.07 -12.66 -1.19
CA LYS A 186 8.04 -13.63 -0.79
C LYS A 186 8.52 -14.57 0.31
N GLU A 187 9.70 -15.19 0.13
CA GLU A 187 10.31 -16.10 1.10
C GLU A 187 10.59 -15.41 2.43
N ALA A 188 11.09 -14.16 2.39
CA ALA A 188 11.30 -13.37 3.60
C ALA A 188 9.99 -13.10 4.35
N MET A 189 8.90 -12.78 3.63
CA MET A 189 7.59 -12.55 4.26
C MET A 189 6.98 -13.84 4.83
N GLU A 190 7.21 -15.00 4.21
CA GLU A 190 6.85 -16.31 4.77
C GLU A 190 7.55 -16.56 6.10
N VAL A 191 8.86 -16.26 6.19
CA VAL A 191 9.63 -16.34 7.44
C VAL A 191 9.09 -15.36 8.48
N MET A 192 8.83 -14.11 8.10
CA MET A 192 8.28 -13.09 9.01
C MET A 192 6.87 -13.46 9.50
N ARG A 193 6.05 -14.08 8.64
CA ARG A 193 4.73 -14.59 9.03
C ARG A 193 4.80 -15.57 10.21
N VAL A 194 5.82 -16.43 10.21
CA VAL A 194 6.05 -17.37 11.31
C VAL A 194 6.71 -16.69 12.52
N HIS A 195 7.70 -15.84 12.28
CA HIS A 195 8.46 -15.16 13.34
C HIS A 195 7.59 -14.22 14.19
N LEU A 196 6.82 -13.34 13.55
CA LEU A 196 5.99 -12.36 14.24
C LEU A 196 4.63 -12.93 14.68
N GLY A 197 4.01 -13.79 13.85
CA GLY A 197 2.71 -14.41 14.15
C GLY A 197 1.53 -13.45 14.26
N THR A 198 1.68 -12.21 13.75
CA THR A 198 0.72 -11.12 13.94
C THR A 198 -0.08 -10.77 12.70
N PHE A 199 0.32 -11.28 11.54
CA PHE A 199 -0.34 -11.02 10.24
C PHE A 199 -0.55 -12.32 9.47
N LYS A 200 -1.26 -12.24 8.36
CA LYS A 200 -1.40 -13.32 7.37
C LYS A 200 -0.88 -12.84 6.01
N LEU A 201 -0.32 -13.76 5.25
CA LEU A 201 0.02 -13.51 3.85
C LEU A 201 -1.26 -13.34 3.03
N LEU A 202 -1.16 -12.66 1.89
CA LEU A 202 -2.30 -12.41 1.01
C LEU A 202 -3.00 -13.72 0.61
N ASP A 203 -2.25 -14.76 0.29
CA ASP A 203 -2.78 -16.06 -0.13
C ASP A 203 -3.53 -16.83 0.99
N GLU A 204 -3.35 -16.43 2.25
CA GLU A 204 -4.06 -16.99 3.41
C GLU A 204 -5.41 -16.30 3.69
N LYS A 205 -5.78 -15.28 2.89
CA LYS A 205 -6.96 -14.42 3.09
C LYS A 205 -7.95 -14.55 1.94
N THR A 206 -9.23 -14.33 2.26
CA THR A 206 -10.28 -14.27 1.25
C THR A 206 -10.41 -12.84 0.72
N PRO A 207 -10.31 -12.61 -0.59
CA PRO A 207 -10.46 -11.28 -1.16
C PRO A 207 -11.89 -10.75 -0.97
N PRO A 208 -12.08 -9.42 -0.84
CA PRO A 208 -13.42 -8.83 -0.79
C PRO A 208 -14.10 -8.88 -2.15
N GLY A 209 -15.44 -8.97 -2.14
CA GLY A 209 -16.24 -9.08 -3.37
C GLY A 209 -16.13 -7.89 -4.32
N ILE A 210 -15.72 -6.72 -3.80
CA ILE A 210 -15.54 -5.50 -4.60
C ILE A 210 -14.41 -5.57 -5.61
N LEU A 211 -13.45 -6.50 -5.44
CA LEU A 211 -12.30 -6.64 -6.36
C LEU A 211 -12.70 -6.93 -7.81
N ASP A 212 -13.80 -7.61 -8.03
CA ASP A 212 -14.28 -7.99 -9.36
C ASP A 212 -15.42 -7.09 -9.86
N LYS A 213 -15.67 -5.96 -9.18
CA LYS A 213 -16.73 -5.01 -9.50
C LYS A 213 -16.15 -3.65 -9.92
N PHE A 214 -16.77 -3.04 -10.93
CA PHE A 214 -16.51 -1.65 -11.24
C PHE A 214 -17.07 -0.76 -10.13
N GLY A 215 -16.28 0.24 -9.70
CA GLY A 215 -16.65 1.13 -8.62
C GLY A 215 -16.75 2.60 -9.01
N TRP A 216 -17.51 3.34 -8.20
CA TRP A 216 -17.53 4.80 -8.23
C TRP A 216 -17.34 5.35 -6.82
N CYS A 217 -16.35 6.25 -6.66
CA CYS A 217 -16.04 6.97 -5.43
C CYS A 217 -16.56 8.40 -5.52
N THR A 218 -17.18 8.89 -4.47
CA THR A 218 -17.80 10.22 -4.46
C THR A 218 -16.83 11.36 -4.18
N TRP A 219 -15.53 11.08 -3.90
CA TRP A 219 -14.60 12.10 -3.43
C TRP A 219 -14.47 13.27 -4.41
N ASP A 220 -13.94 13.08 -5.61
CA ASP A 220 -13.75 14.16 -6.58
C ASP A 220 -15.07 14.74 -7.12
N ALA A 221 -16.16 13.97 -7.03
CA ALA A 221 -17.46 14.42 -7.47
C ALA A 221 -18.08 15.47 -6.53
N PHE A 222 -17.84 15.35 -5.22
CA PHE A 222 -18.54 16.15 -4.22
C PHE A 222 -17.63 16.68 -3.11
N TYR A 223 -16.47 16.09 -2.89
CA TYR A 223 -15.72 16.29 -1.66
C TYR A 223 -16.66 16.19 -0.43
N LEU A 224 -16.59 17.13 0.48
CA LEU A 224 -17.36 17.16 1.71
C LEU A 224 -18.87 17.44 1.52
N THR A 225 -19.30 17.78 0.29
CA THR A 225 -20.70 18.12 0.00
C THR A 225 -21.54 16.92 -0.43
N VAL A 226 -21.00 15.71 -0.38
CA VAL A 226 -21.72 14.48 -0.76
C VAL A 226 -23.09 14.38 -0.08
N HIS A 227 -24.13 13.99 -0.83
CA HIS A 227 -25.52 13.91 -0.38
C HIS A 227 -26.30 12.85 -1.19
N PRO A 228 -27.41 12.31 -0.66
CA PRO A 228 -28.14 11.19 -1.28
C PRO A 228 -28.54 11.41 -2.74
N GLN A 229 -29.09 12.59 -3.08
CA GLN A 229 -29.51 12.89 -4.45
C GLN A 229 -28.35 12.86 -5.42
N GLY A 230 -27.19 13.43 -5.04
CA GLY A 230 -26.00 13.40 -5.89
C GLY A 230 -25.46 11.99 -6.10
N VAL A 231 -25.45 11.15 -5.06
CA VAL A 231 -25.05 9.73 -5.17
C VAL A 231 -26.00 8.99 -6.11
N TRP A 232 -27.31 9.21 -5.97
CA TRP A 232 -28.32 8.62 -6.86
C TRP A 232 -28.10 9.00 -8.33
N GLU A 233 -27.93 10.29 -8.60
CA GLU A 233 -27.71 10.81 -9.95
C GLU A 233 -26.42 10.30 -10.58
N GLY A 234 -25.34 10.16 -9.78
CA GLY A 234 -24.07 9.60 -10.24
C GLY A 234 -24.19 8.14 -10.65
N VAL A 235 -24.82 7.30 -9.80
CA VAL A 235 -25.05 5.89 -10.12
C VAL A 235 -25.96 5.75 -11.35
N LYS A 236 -27.05 6.55 -11.41
CA LYS A 236 -27.95 6.56 -12.55
C LYS A 236 -27.25 6.93 -13.84
N GLY A 237 -26.44 8.00 -13.83
CA GLY A 237 -25.70 8.46 -15.01
C GLY A 237 -24.76 7.39 -15.56
N LEU A 238 -24.05 6.69 -14.71
CA LEU A 238 -23.16 5.59 -15.08
C LEU A 238 -23.94 4.39 -15.63
N ALA A 239 -25.06 4.03 -15.00
CA ALA A 239 -25.91 2.94 -15.45
C ALA A 239 -26.56 3.24 -16.81
N ASP A 240 -27.10 4.44 -16.99
CA ASP A 240 -27.70 4.90 -18.25
C ASP A 240 -26.65 4.94 -19.39
N GLY A 241 -25.39 5.21 -19.09
CA GLY A 241 -24.26 5.19 -20.01
C GLY A 241 -23.70 3.81 -20.32
N GLY A 242 -24.28 2.74 -19.76
CA GLY A 242 -23.84 1.35 -20.03
C GLY A 242 -22.68 0.84 -19.19
N CYS A 243 -22.24 1.62 -18.19
CA CYS A 243 -21.18 1.26 -17.25
C CYS A 243 -21.69 1.26 -15.80
N PRO A 244 -22.64 0.38 -15.45
CA PRO A 244 -23.25 0.41 -14.13
C PRO A 244 -22.23 0.03 -13.04
N PRO A 245 -22.12 0.79 -11.93
CA PRO A 245 -21.22 0.41 -10.84
C PRO A 245 -21.78 -0.79 -10.06
N GLY A 246 -20.90 -1.72 -9.72
CA GLY A 246 -21.16 -2.81 -8.77
C GLY A 246 -20.80 -2.43 -7.33
N MET A 247 -19.99 -1.38 -7.17
CA MET A 247 -19.56 -0.83 -5.89
C MET A 247 -19.69 0.69 -5.89
N VAL A 248 -20.21 1.24 -4.81
CA VAL A 248 -20.25 2.68 -4.54
C VAL A 248 -19.48 2.95 -3.26
N LEU A 249 -18.51 3.86 -3.31
CA LEU A 249 -17.79 4.36 -2.14
C LEU A 249 -18.23 5.78 -1.83
N ILE A 250 -18.99 5.94 -0.74
CA ILE A 250 -19.33 7.26 -0.17
C ILE A 250 -18.15 7.70 0.67
N ASP A 251 -17.35 8.61 0.15
CA ASP A 251 -16.13 9.11 0.78
C ASP A 251 -16.43 10.13 1.89
N ASP A 252 -15.43 10.84 2.44
CA ASP A 252 -15.61 11.81 3.54
C ASP A 252 -16.70 12.84 3.24
N GLY A 253 -17.47 13.23 4.25
CA GLY A 253 -18.55 14.21 4.17
C GLY A 253 -19.94 13.68 4.56
N TRP A 254 -20.08 12.41 4.95
CA TRP A 254 -21.36 11.83 5.40
C TRP A 254 -21.52 11.80 6.92
N GLN A 255 -20.41 11.86 7.68
CA GLN A 255 -20.41 11.68 9.14
C GLN A 255 -20.89 12.93 9.91
N SER A 256 -21.43 12.71 11.11
CA SER A 256 -21.77 13.76 12.06
C SER A 256 -20.52 14.23 12.79
N ILE A 257 -20.05 15.44 12.49
CA ILE A 257 -18.80 16.02 13.00
C ILE A 257 -19.02 17.40 13.61
N SER A 258 -18.07 17.86 14.42
CA SER A 258 -18.06 19.23 14.96
C SER A 258 -16.65 19.70 15.26
N ARG A 259 -16.46 21.03 15.36
CA ARG A 259 -15.25 21.64 15.90
C ARG A 259 -15.36 21.75 17.42
N ASP A 260 -14.21 21.87 18.11
CA ASP A 260 -14.18 21.96 19.58
C ASP A 260 -14.87 23.22 20.12
N GLU A 261 -14.86 24.31 19.37
CA GLU A 261 -15.53 25.57 19.71
C GLU A 261 -17.06 25.53 19.53
N ASP A 262 -17.61 24.57 18.78
CA ASP A 262 -19.05 24.46 18.55
C ASP A 262 -19.74 23.82 19.77
N PRO A 263 -20.99 24.19 20.08
CA PRO A 263 -21.80 23.47 21.05
C PRO A 263 -21.97 21.99 20.66
N ILE A 264 -21.86 21.07 21.61
CA ILE A 264 -22.06 19.62 21.36
C ILE A 264 -23.45 19.25 20.84
N THR A 265 -24.40 20.14 21.03
CA THR A 265 -25.80 19.99 20.52
C THR A 265 -25.92 20.41 19.07
N LYS A 266 -24.92 21.09 18.50
CA LYS A 266 -24.92 21.58 17.13
C LYS A 266 -24.01 20.68 16.31
N GLU A 267 -24.59 19.98 15.35
CA GLU A 267 -23.86 19.32 14.31
C GLU A 267 -23.05 20.36 13.54
N GLY A 268 -21.81 20.05 13.26
CA GLY A 268 -20.85 21.01 12.78
C GLY A 268 -21.24 21.68 11.47
N MET A 269 -20.59 22.80 11.25
CA MET A 269 -20.75 23.61 10.05
C MET A 269 -20.56 22.76 8.79
N ASN A 270 -21.23 23.18 7.73
CA ASN A 270 -20.97 22.69 6.38
C ASN A 270 -19.53 23.01 5.99
N CYS A 271 -18.61 22.09 6.25
CA CYS A 271 -17.29 22.14 5.63
C CYS A 271 -17.50 21.91 4.12
N THR A 272 -17.16 22.88 3.31
CA THR A 272 -17.35 22.80 1.85
C THR A 272 -16.03 22.79 1.11
N VAL A 273 -14.95 23.19 1.78
CA VAL A 273 -13.60 23.26 1.22
C VAL A 273 -12.76 22.15 1.84
N ALA A 274 -12.07 21.38 0.99
CA ALA A 274 -11.14 20.36 1.43
C ALA A 274 -10.04 20.95 2.34
N GLY A 275 -9.79 20.29 3.48
CA GLY A 275 -8.88 20.76 4.53
C GLY A 275 -9.58 21.43 5.71
N GLU A 276 -10.81 21.97 5.54
CA GLU A 276 -11.58 22.58 6.65
C GLU A 276 -12.07 21.54 7.66
N GLN A 277 -12.26 20.29 7.23
CA GLN A 277 -12.72 19.19 8.08
C GLN A 277 -11.62 18.60 8.97
N MET A 278 -10.35 18.75 8.61
CA MET A 278 -9.24 18.10 9.30
C MET A 278 -9.14 18.41 10.82
N PRO A 279 -9.49 19.62 11.31
CA PRO A 279 -9.57 19.88 12.75
C PRO A 279 -10.88 19.38 13.40
N CYS A 280 -11.85 18.89 12.64
CA CYS A 280 -13.12 18.41 13.18
C CYS A 280 -12.99 17.04 13.83
N ARG A 281 -13.89 16.77 14.79
CA ARG A 281 -13.96 15.49 15.52
C ARG A 281 -15.32 14.83 15.30
N LEU A 282 -15.34 13.51 15.38
CA LEU A 282 -16.58 12.75 15.34
C LEU A 282 -17.47 13.11 16.53
N LEU A 283 -18.72 13.51 16.25
CA LEU A 283 -19.70 13.94 17.24
C LEU A 283 -20.71 12.83 17.60
N LYS A 284 -21.03 11.95 16.66
CA LYS A 284 -21.97 10.84 16.82
C LYS A 284 -21.59 9.67 15.91
N PHE A 285 -21.93 8.46 16.32
CA PHE A 285 -21.82 7.27 15.48
C PHE A 285 -23.02 7.17 14.52
N GLN A 286 -23.26 8.24 13.77
CA GLN A 286 -24.39 8.38 12.83
C GLN A 286 -23.98 9.25 11.64
N GLU A 287 -24.78 9.13 10.59
CA GLU A 287 -24.75 10.05 9.46
C GLU A 287 -25.11 11.48 9.88
N ASN A 288 -24.64 12.45 9.09
CA ASN A 288 -25.00 13.85 9.26
C ASN A 288 -26.41 14.14 8.70
N TYR A 289 -26.88 15.37 8.91
CA TYR A 289 -28.24 15.78 8.52
C TYR A 289 -28.55 15.53 7.04
N LYS A 290 -27.57 15.63 6.13
CA LYS A 290 -27.80 15.43 4.68
C LYS A 290 -28.34 14.03 4.36
N PHE A 291 -27.82 13.00 5.02
CA PHE A 291 -28.26 11.63 4.87
C PHE A 291 -29.41 11.27 5.83
N ARG A 292 -29.42 11.83 7.04
CA ARG A 292 -30.46 11.58 8.03
C ARG A 292 -31.81 12.12 7.59
N ASP A 293 -31.84 13.26 6.91
CA ASP A 293 -33.08 13.91 6.45
C ASP A 293 -33.58 13.37 5.10
N TYR A 294 -32.92 12.35 4.53
CA TYR A 294 -33.43 11.67 3.33
C TYR A 294 -34.79 11.02 3.62
N GLU A 295 -35.78 11.26 2.75
CA GLU A 295 -37.08 10.63 2.78
C GLU A 295 -37.26 9.73 1.55
N SER A 296 -37.46 8.43 1.79
CA SER A 296 -37.77 7.48 0.73
C SER A 296 -39.12 7.79 0.10
N PRO A 297 -39.27 7.70 -1.21
CA PRO A 297 -40.59 7.76 -1.86
C PRO A 297 -41.46 6.56 -1.48
N LYS A 298 -40.90 5.51 -0.88
CA LYS A 298 -41.61 4.30 -0.43
C LYS A 298 -41.95 4.43 1.07
N THR A 299 -43.24 4.49 1.42
CA THR A 299 -43.66 4.45 2.81
C THR A 299 -43.51 3.06 3.43
N LEU A 300 -43.27 2.99 4.73
CA LEU A 300 -43.27 1.74 5.47
C LEU A 300 -44.68 1.11 5.48
N ALA A 301 -44.77 -0.23 5.66
CA ALA A 301 -46.02 -0.95 5.79
C ALA A 301 -46.90 -0.43 6.97
N THR A 302 -46.27 0.24 7.93
CA THR A 302 -46.92 0.92 9.06
C THR A 302 -47.57 2.26 8.68
N GLY A 303 -47.34 2.77 7.46
CA GLY A 303 -47.74 4.10 7.01
C GLY A 303 -46.82 5.24 7.46
N GLU A 304 -45.75 4.94 8.17
CA GLU A 304 -44.74 5.92 8.60
C GLU A 304 -43.73 6.24 7.49
N PRO A 305 -43.18 7.47 7.47
CA PRO A 305 -42.09 7.81 6.53
C PRO A 305 -40.86 6.91 6.73
N ASN A 306 -40.33 6.36 5.66
CA ASN A 306 -39.07 5.64 5.67
C ASN A 306 -37.93 6.65 5.43
N LYS A 307 -37.07 6.89 6.43
CA LYS A 307 -36.10 7.99 6.44
C LYS A 307 -34.68 7.52 6.78
N GLY A 308 -33.73 8.40 6.49
CA GLY A 308 -32.30 8.28 6.88
C GLY A 308 -31.47 7.48 5.91
N MET A 309 -30.21 7.28 6.28
CA MET A 309 -29.22 6.59 5.44
C MET A 309 -29.64 5.16 5.08
N GLY A 310 -30.25 4.44 6.02
CA GLY A 310 -30.73 3.07 5.76
C GLY A 310 -31.81 3.01 4.69
N ALA A 311 -32.75 3.97 4.68
CA ALA A 311 -33.73 4.09 3.64
C ALA A 311 -33.11 4.41 2.27
N PHE A 312 -32.14 5.32 2.26
CA PHE A 312 -31.41 5.68 1.05
C PHE A 312 -30.64 4.49 0.46
N ILE A 313 -29.85 3.77 1.28
CA ILE A 313 -29.07 2.61 0.81
C ILE A 313 -29.99 1.52 0.27
N LYS A 314 -31.11 1.28 0.93
CA LYS A 314 -32.11 0.32 0.46
C LYS A 314 -32.69 0.73 -0.89
N ASP A 315 -33.13 1.99 -1.02
CA ASP A 315 -33.71 2.49 -2.27
C ASP A 315 -32.70 2.46 -3.42
N LEU A 316 -31.43 2.81 -3.14
CA LEU A 316 -30.36 2.77 -4.13
C LEU A 316 -30.14 1.34 -4.68
N LYS A 317 -30.03 0.34 -3.78
CA LYS A 317 -29.86 -1.06 -4.18
C LYS A 317 -31.09 -1.67 -4.82
N ASP A 318 -32.30 -1.26 -4.41
CA ASP A 318 -33.56 -1.71 -4.98
C ASP A 318 -33.77 -1.18 -6.42
N GLU A 319 -33.27 0.02 -6.74
CA GLU A 319 -33.36 0.62 -8.07
C GLU A 319 -32.24 0.14 -8.98
N PHE A 320 -31.02 0.14 -8.47
CA PHE A 320 -29.81 -0.24 -9.22
C PHE A 320 -29.30 -1.58 -8.72
N ASN A 321 -29.89 -2.66 -9.20
CA ASN A 321 -29.59 -4.04 -8.78
C ASN A 321 -28.17 -4.51 -9.14
N THR A 322 -27.40 -3.74 -9.92
CA THR A 322 -25.96 -3.94 -10.12
C THR A 322 -25.14 -3.49 -8.92
N VAL A 323 -25.62 -2.53 -8.12
CA VAL A 323 -24.96 -2.05 -6.90
C VAL A 323 -25.05 -3.12 -5.81
N GLU A 324 -24.07 -4.00 -5.76
CA GLU A 324 -23.99 -5.05 -4.76
C GLU A 324 -23.37 -4.55 -3.45
N PHE A 325 -22.43 -3.59 -3.53
CA PHE A 325 -21.64 -3.12 -2.40
C PHE A 325 -21.72 -1.60 -2.26
N VAL A 326 -22.01 -1.14 -1.05
CA VAL A 326 -21.86 0.27 -0.65
C VAL A 326 -20.89 0.34 0.51
N TYR A 327 -19.77 1.03 0.30
CA TYR A 327 -18.76 1.30 1.32
C TYR A 327 -18.81 2.76 1.73
N VAL A 328 -18.39 3.04 2.96
CA VAL A 328 -18.25 4.41 3.44
C VAL A 328 -16.87 4.66 4.05
N TRP A 329 -16.41 5.89 3.99
CA TRP A 329 -15.16 6.35 4.55
C TRP A 329 -15.27 6.61 6.06
N HIS A 330 -14.24 6.30 6.83
CA HIS A 330 -13.95 6.89 8.13
C HIS A 330 -12.46 6.88 8.43
N ALA A 331 -11.97 7.78 9.30
CA ALA A 331 -10.58 7.75 9.76
C ALA A 331 -10.36 6.68 10.85
N LEU A 332 -9.13 6.20 11.03
CA LEU A 332 -8.81 5.20 12.04
C LEU A 332 -9.31 5.57 13.43
N CYS A 333 -9.14 6.81 13.87
CA CYS A 333 -9.64 7.30 15.15
C CYS A 333 -11.08 7.85 15.08
N GLY A 334 -11.87 7.45 14.07
CA GLY A 334 -13.25 7.82 13.86
C GLY A 334 -13.43 8.99 12.90
N TYR A 335 -12.66 10.05 13.02
CA TYR A 335 -12.56 11.17 12.09
C TYR A 335 -11.15 11.75 12.09
N TRP A 336 -10.85 12.75 11.27
CA TRP A 336 -9.53 13.40 11.16
C TRP A 336 -8.99 13.86 12.52
N GLY A 337 -9.79 14.58 13.31
CA GLY A 337 -9.47 15.02 14.67
C GLY A 337 -9.82 13.99 15.77
N GLY A 338 -10.16 12.76 15.43
CA GLY A 338 -10.58 11.73 16.39
C GLY A 338 -12.01 11.92 16.90
N LEU A 339 -12.30 11.44 18.11
CA LEU A 339 -13.59 11.62 18.79
C LEU A 339 -13.62 12.92 19.58
N ARG A 340 -14.81 13.53 19.65
CA ARG A 340 -15.03 14.68 20.51
C ARG A 340 -15.18 14.24 21.97
N PRO A 341 -14.33 14.76 22.90
CA PRO A 341 -14.43 14.41 24.32
C PRO A 341 -15.75 14.86 24.96
N ASN A 342 -16.15 14.13 26.00
CA ASN A 342 -17.30 14.45 26.86
C ASN A 342 -18.65 14.53 26.14
N VAL A 343 -18.80 13.82 25.03
CA VAL A 343 -20.08 13.72 24.31
C VAL A 343 -20.84 12.47 24.79
N PRO A 344 -22.09 12.63 25.28
CA PRO A 344 -22.91 11.48 25.66
C PRO A 344 -23.11 10.50 24.49
N GLY A 345 -22.91 9.21 24.76
CA GLY A 345 -23.07 8.15 23.77
C GLY A 345 -21.79 7.83 22.98
N LEU A 346 -20.72 8.59 23.14
CA LEU A 346 -19.38 8.24 22.67
C LEU A 346 -18.55 7.63 23.79
N PRO A 347 -17.58 6.76 23.50
CA PRO A 347 -16.57 6.33 24.47
C PRO A 347 -15.74 7.51 24.95
N GLU A 348 -15.18 7.38 26.13
CA GLU A 348 -14.22 8.35 26.68
C GLU A 348 -13.07 8.55 25.69
N SER A 349 -12.69 9.81 25.49
CA SER A 349 -11.55 10.20 24.66
C SER A 349 -10.84 11.40 25.27
N GLU A 350 -9.54 11.51 24.97
CA GLU A 350 -8.71 12.63 25.39
C GLU A 350 -8.00 13.24 24.18
N VAL A 351 -7.92 14.57 24.13
CA VAL A 351 -7.19 15.23 23.03
C VAL A 351 -5.69 15.16 23.28
N ILE A 352 -5.04 14.34 22.49
CA ILE A 352 -3.58 14.18 22.49
C ILE A 352 -2.99 15.01 21.37
N LYS A 353 -1.97 15.83 21.68
CA LYS A 353 -1.19 16.52 20.64
C LYS A 353 -0.13 15.59 20.11
N PRO A 354 -0.10 15.35 18.79
CA PRO A 354 0.92 14.52 18.17
C PRO A 354 2.33 15.08 18.35
N ASP A 355 3.32 14.20 18.49
CA ASP A 355 4.74 14.53 18.43
C ASP A 355 5.41 13.75 17.28
N LEU A 356 6.05 14.50 16.39
CA LEU A 356 6.75 13.92 15.24
C LEU A 356 8.15 13.46 15.66
N SER A 357 8.45 12.20 15.45
CA SER A 357 9.81 11.67 15.59
C SER A 357 10.80 12.38 14.64
N PRO A 358 12.13 12.31 14.92
CA PRO A 358 13.11 12.85 13.97
C PRO A 358 13.00 12.28 12.56
N GLY A 359 12.59 11.01 12.39
CA GLY A 359 12.35 10.40 11.10
C GLY A 359 11.19 11.07 10.36
N LEU A 360 10.07 11.27 11.06
CA LEU A 360 8.88 11.91 10.49
C LEU A 360 9.11 13.39 10.13
N LYS A 361 9.94 14.11 10.90
CA LYS A 361 10.33 15.50 10.57
C LYS A 361 11.14 15.61 9.27
N ASN A 362 11.66 14.51 8.76
CA ASN A 362 12.35 14.45 7.47
C ASN A 362 11.44 14.09 6.28
N THR A 363 10.19 13.76 6.51
CA THR A 363 9.21 13.55 5.43
C THR A 363 8.76 14.88 4.83
N MET A 364 8.11 14.81 3.68
CA MET A 364 7.49 15.96 3.01
C MET A 364 6.42 16.59 3.91
N GLU A 365 6.39 17.92 3.98
CA GLU A 365 5.33 18.66 4.64
C GLU A 365 3.95 18.28 4.05
N ASP A 366 2.98 18.09 4.94
CA ASP A 366 1.63 17.68 4.58
C ASP A 366 0.60 18.49 5.39
N LEU A 367 -0.38 19.07 4.70
CA LEU A 367 -1.39 19.93 5.32
C LEU A 367 -2.19 19.17 6.40
N ALA A 368 -2.51 17.89 6.17
CA ALA A 368 -3.26 17.10 7.13
C ALA A 368 -2.45 16.88 8.42
N VAL A 369 -1.14 16.60 8.28
CA VAL A 369 -0.23 16.46 9.42
C VAL A 369 -0.15 17.77 10.21
N ASP A 370 0.02 18.91 9.54
CA ASP A 370 0.07 20.22 10.20
C ASP A 370 -1.22 20.53 10.97
N LYS A 371 -2.37 20.24 10.38
CA LYS A 371 -3.68 20.42 11.04
C LYS A 371 -3.80 19.52 12.26
N ILE A 372 -3.47 18.24 12.15
CA ILE A 372 -3.52 17.24 13.22
C ILE A 372 -2.59 17.63 14.37
N VAL A 373 -1.34 18.02 14.08
CA VAL A 373 -0.35 18.43 15.09
C VAL A 373 -0.83 19.67 15.87
N ASN A 374 -1.43 20.63 15.17
CA ASN A 374 -1.89 21.87 15.82
C ASN A 374 -3.16 21.68 16.66
N THR A 375 -4.11 20.83 16.21
CA THR A 375 -5.42 20.67 16.88
C THR A 375 -5.46 19.48 17.83
N GLY A 376 -4.56 18.50 17.68
CA GLY A 376 -4.57 17.25 18.42
C GLY A 376 -5.67 16.28 17.96
N ILE A 377 -5.58 15.06 18.46
CA ILE A 377 -6.50 13.95 18.16
C ILE A 377 -7.26 13.56 19.42
N GLY A 378 -8.58 13.52 19.35
CA GLY A 378 -9.42 12.92 20.39
C GLY A 378 -9.27 11.41 20.36
N LEU A 379 -8.27 10.90 21.09
CA LEU A 379 -7.90 9.50 21.12
C LEU A 379 -8.73 8.76 22.16
N VAL A 380 -9.32 7.65 21.76
CA VAL A 380 -9.93 6.69 22.69
C VAL A 380 -8.81 5.86 23.32
N PRO A 381 -8.78 5.68 24.65
CA PRO A 381 -7.80 4.83 25.30
C PRO A 381 -7.74 3.42 24.67
N PRO A 382 -6.57 2.80 24.50
CA PRO A 382 -6.42 1.54 23.77
C PRO A 382 -7.27 0.39 24.32
N GLU A 383 -7.55 0.38 25.63
CA GLU A 383 -8.43 -0.59 26.29
C GLU A 383 -9.93 -0.42 25.97
N LYS A 384 -10.32 0.69 25.31
CA LYS A 384 -11.68 1.01 24.87
C LYS A 384 -11.80 1.17 23.36
N ALA A 385 -10.76 0.86 22.60
CA ALA A 385 -10.75 0.99 21.14
C ALA A 385 -11.83 0.11 20.46
N ASP A 386 -12.22 -1.00 21.09
CA ASP A 386 -13.32 -1.85 20.67
C ASP A 386 -14.67 -1.11 20.66
N GLN A 387 -14.90 -0.20 21.63
CA GLN A 387 -16.13 0.57 21.72
C GLN A 387 -16.26 1.60 20.58
N LEU A 388 -15.12 2.14 20.11
CA LEU A 388 -15.08 3.03 18.95
C LEU A 388 -15.60 2.31 17.71
N TYR A 389 -14.99 1.18 17.39
CA TYR A 389 -15.33 0.45 16.16
C TYR A 389 -16.69 -0.24 16.25
N GLU A 390 -17.07 -0.75 17.43
CA GLU A 390 -18.43 -1.27 17.64
C GLU A 390 -19.48 -0.20 17.41
N GLY A 391 -19.24 1.03 17.91
CA GLY A 391 -20.18 2.14 17.73
C GLY A 391 -20.37 2.52 16.26
N ILE A 392 -19.26 2.67 15.51
CA ILE A 392 -19.32 3.03 14.08
C ILE A 392 -19.87 1.87 13.25
N HIS A 393 -19.28 0.68 13.35
CA HIS A 393 -19.56 -0.42 12.44
C HIS A 393 -20.91 -1.07 12.67
N SER A 394 -21.40 -1.13 13.93
CA SER A 394 -22.77 -1.62 14.18
C SER A 394 -23.82 -0.70 13.57
N HIS A 395 -23.65 0.62 13.67
CA HIS A 395 -24.53 1.58 13.01
C HIS A 395 -24.51 1.38 11.49
N LEU A 396 -23.33 1.34 10.89
CA LEU A 396 -23.14 1.15 9.44
C LEU A 396 -23.80 -0.15 8.95
N LYS A 397 -23.58 -1.25 9.67
CA LYS A 397 -24.22 -2.53 9.34
C LYS A 397 -25.75 -2.44 9.41
N ASN A 398 -26.28 -1.77 10.41
CA ASN A 398 -27.74 -1.60 10.60
C ASN A 398 -28.39 -0.76 9.48
N VAL A 399 -27.67 0.19 8.90
CA VAL A 399 -28.14 0.99 7.76
C VAL A 399 -27.83 0.37 6.40
N GLY A 400 -27.29 -0.86 6.36
CA GLY A 400 -27.10 -1.63 5.12
C GLY A 400 -25.80 -1.37 4.37
N ILE A 401 -24.79 -0.79 5.04
CA ILE A 401 -23.42 -0.64 4.51
C ILE A 401 -22.71 -1.99 4.55
N ASP A 402 -21.93 -2.29 3.51
CA ASP A 402 -21.26 -3.58 3.29
C ASP A 402 -19.79 -3.58 3.70
N GLY A 403 -19.18 -2.41 3.85
CA GLY A 403 -17.78 -2.28 4.23
C GLY A 403 -17.35 -0.82 4.40
N VAL A 404 -16.07 -0.63 4.70
CA VAL A 404 -15.50 0.69 5.01
C VAL A 404 -14.19 0.92 4.26
N LYS A 405 -13.93 2.18 3.90
CA LYS A 405 -12.58 2.70 3.61
C LYS A 405 -12.07 3.33 4.90
N VAL A 406 -11.02 2.76 5.48
CA VAL A 406 -10.38 3.28 6.69
C VAL A 406 -9.15 4.06 6.27
N ASP A 407 -9.17 5.35 6.54
CA ASP A 407 -8.12 6.30 6.20
C ASP A 407 -7.39 6.80 7.44
N VAL A 408 -6.31 7.55 7.27
CA VAL A 408 -5.49 8.12 8.37
C VAL A 408 -4.99 7.00 9.31
N ILE A 409 -4.65 5.83 8.75
CA ILE A 409 -4.30 4.65 9.55
C ILE A 409 -2.99 4.87 10.32
N HIS A 410 -1.98 5.47 9.66
CA HIS A 410 -0.66 5.54 10.25
C HIS A 410 -0.39 6.84 11.00
N LEU A 411 -1.18 7.10 12.06
CA LEU A 411 -1.01 8.25 12.96
C LEU A 411 -0.67 7.87 14.41
N LEU A 412 -0.87 6.60 14.79
CA LEU A 412 -0.75 6.15 16.18
C LEU A 412 0.67 6.33 16.74
N GLU A 413 1.69 6.26 15.89
CA GLU A 413 3.09 6.49 16.26
C GLU A 413 3.35 7.88 16.85
N MET A 414 2.51 8.87 16.50
CA MET A 414 2.61 10.24 16.99
C MET A 414 1.85 10.48 18.30
N LEU A 415 1.08 9.49 18.77
CA LEU A 415 0.16 9.61 19.92
C LEU A 415 0.53 8.66 21.07
N CYS A 416 1.60 7.89 20.94
CA CYS A 416 1.86 6.70 21.75
C CYS A 416 2.64 6.92 23.05
N GLU A 417 3.05 8.15 23.38
CA GLU A 417 3.92 8.47 24.54
C GLU A 417 3.41 7.87 25.86
N ASN A 418 2.11 7.90 26.11
CA ASN A 418 1.50 7.42 27.35
C ASN A 418 0.86 6.03 27.26
N TYR A 419 1.00 5.34 26.10
CA TYR A 419 0.27 4.12 25.80
C TYR A 419 1.17 2.92 25.46
N GLY A 420 2.33 2.84 26.10
CA GLY A 420 3.26 1.70 25.93
C GLY A 420 4.12 1.77 24.66
N GLY A 421 4.07 2.89 23.94
CA GLY A 421 4.80 3.08 22.69
C GLY A 421 3.99 2.71 21.46
N ARG A 422 4.62 2.94 20.30
CA ARG A 422 3.96 2.84 18.97
C ARG A 422 3.41 1.45 18.64
N VAL A 423 4.15 0.40 18.99
CA VAL A 423 3.76 -0.98 18.67
C VAL A 423 2.58 -1.44 19.53
N ASP A 424 2.57 -1.11 20.81
CA ASP A 424 1.50 -1.55 21.73
C ASP A 424 0.19 -0.80 21.44
N LEU A 425 0.27 0.51 21.20
CA LEU A 425 -0.90 1.30 20.80
C LEU A 425 -1.46 0.81 19.45
N ALA A 426 -0.60 0.57 18.46
CA ALA A 426 -1.00 0.05 17.15
C ALA A 426 -1.66 -1.34 17.26
N LYS A 427 -1.09 -2.25 18.04
CA LYS A 427 -1.68 -3.58 18.29
C LYS A 427 -3.09 -3.49 18.85
N ALA A 428 -3.33 -2.60 19.81
CA ALA A 428 -4.64 -2.45 20.43
C ALA A 428 -5.69 -1.97 19.40
N TYR A 429 -5.37 -0.91 18.65
CA TYR A 429 -6.27 -0.35 17.66
C TYR A 429 -6.51 -1.30 16.46
N TYR A 430 -5.45 -1.87 15.89
CA TYR A 430 -5.60 -2.76 14.73
C TYR A 430 -6.31 -4.07 15.08
N ARG A 431 -6.11 -4.58 16.30
CA ARG A 431 -6.87 -5.74 16.79
C ARG A 431 -8.36 -5.39 16.94
N ALA A 432 -8.68 -4.27 17.59
CA ALA A 432 -10.07 -3.83 17.76
C ALA A 432 -10.76 -3.59 16.41
N LEU A 433 -10.07 -2.96 15.46
CA LEU A 433 -10.54 -2.79 14.08
C LEU A 433 -10.81 -4.14 13.40
N THR A 434 -9.84 -5.05 13.44
CA THR A 434 -9.93 -6.38 12.82
C THR A 434 -11.11 -7.20 13.39
N ASP A 435 -11.28 -7.20 14.72
CA ASP A 435 -12.36 -7.92 15.38
C ASP A 435 -13.73 -7.35 15.01
N SER A 436 -13.84 -6.02 14.91
CA SER A 436 -15.07 -5.36 14.48
C SER A 436 -15.39 -5.62 13.00
N ILE A 437 -14.39 -5.62 12.11
CA ILE A 437 -14.56 -5.97 10.69
C ILE A 437 -15.04 -7.42 10.55
N ARG A 438 -14.48 -8.34 11.31
CA ARG A 438 -14.94 -9.73 11.33
C ARG A 438 -16.39 -9.86 11.73
N LYS A 439 -16.81 -9.07 12.72
CA LYS A 439 -18.16 -9.10 13.24
C LYS A 439 -19.18 -8.48 12.28
N HIS A 440 -18.85 -7.35 11.65
CA HIS A 440 -19.81 -6.53 10.91
C HIS A 440 -19.69 -6.61 9.39
N PHE A 441 -18.48 -6.90 8.86
CA PHE A 441 -18.17 -6.82 7.42
C PHE A 441 -17.50 -8.09 6.88
N ASN A 442 -17.92 -9.26 7.35
CA ASN A 442 -17.47 -10.58 6.88
C ASN A 442 -15.95 -10.83 6.97
N GLY A 443 -15.22 -10.01 7.72
CA GLY A 443 -13.78 -10.11 7.92
C GLY A 443 -12.93 -9.52 6.80
N ASN A 444 -13.50 -9.06 5.69
CA ASN A 444 -12.76 -8.56 4.53
C ASN A 444 -13.33 -7.29 3.89
N GLY A 445 -14.42 -6.74 4.42
CA GLY A 445 -15.08 -5.54 3.91
C GLY A 445 -14.34 -4.25 4.27
N VAL A 446 -13.06 -4.14 3.93
CA VAL A 446 -12.21 -2.97 4.21
C VAL A 446 -11.30 -2.64 3.05
N ILE A 447 -11.19 -1.34 2.77
CA ILE A 447 -10.09 -0.74 2.01
C ILE A 447 -9.23 0.03 3.01
N ALA A 448 -7.98 -0.38 3.22
CA ALA A 448 -7.03 0.37 4.03
C ALA A 448 -6.40 1.51 3.22
N SER A 449 -6.14 2.66 3.85
CA SER A 449 -5.55 3.82 3.20
C SER A 449 -4.74 4.67 4.19
N MET A 450 -3.70 5.34 3.71
CA MET A 450 -2.73 6.10 4.51
C MET A 450 -2.00 5.21 5.55
N GLU A 451 -1.60 4.00 5.13
CA GLU A 451 -1.13 2.93 6.02
C GLU A 451 0.32 2.50 5.78
N HIS A 452 1.07 3.18 4.93
CA HIS A 452 2.38 2.72 4.44
C HIS A 452 3.46 2.75 5.53
N CYS A 453 3.47 1.74 6.39
CA CYS A 453 4.55 1.47 7.34
C CYS A 453 4.57 -0.01 7.75
N ASN A 454 5.75 -0.51 8.13
CA ASN A 454 5.89 -1.85 8.67
C ASN A 454 5.03 -2.09 9.92
N ASP A 455 4.73 -1.06 10.72
CA ASP A 455 3.81 -1.18 11.85
C ASP A 455 2.45 -1.72 11.39
N PHE A 456 1.86 -1.14 10.35
CA PHE A 456 0.58 -1.62 9.83
C PHE A 456 0.72 -2.95 9.08
N MET A 457 1.74 -3.09 8.23
CA MET A 457 1.92 -4.33 7.46
C MET A 457 2.05 -5.55 8.37
N PHE A 458 2.79 -5.44 9.47
CA PHE A 458 3.00 -6.54 10.41
C PHE A 458 1.92 -6.68 11.51
N LEU A 459 1.16 -5.64 11.81
CA LEU A 459 0.19 -5.66 12.92
C LEU A 459 -1.27 -5.55 12.48
N GLY A 460 -1.54 -4.91 11.35
CA GLY A 460 -2.90 -4.60 10.89
C GLY A 460 -3.45 -5.55 9.82
N THR A 461 -2.61 -6.41 9.22
CA THR A 461 -3.02 -7.18 8.03
C THR A 461 -3.37 -8.65 8.34
N GLU A 462 -3.84 -8.96 9.54
CA GLU A 462 -4.32 -10.31 9.87
C GLU A 462 -5.61 -10.67 9.09
N ALA A 463 -6.55 -9.74 8.97
CA ALA A 463 -7.79 -9.90 8.20
C ALA A 463 -7.86 -8.94 7.01
N ILE A 464 -7.38 -7.71 7.15
CA ILE A 464 -7.39 -6.72 6.08
C ILE A 464 -6.56 -7.23 4.91
N CYS A 465 -7.18 -7.29 3.72
CA CYS A 465 -6.55 -7.87 2.53
C CYS A 465 -6.67 -6.99 1.27
N LEU A 466 -7.10 -5.73 1.41
CA LEU A 466 -7.17 -4.74 0.34
C LEU A 466 -6.71 -3.39 0.89
N GLY A 467 -5.82 -2.72 0.21
CA GLY A 467 -5.34 -1.41 0.62
C GLY A 467 -4.61 -0.66 -0.47
N ARG A 468 -4.56 0.64 -0.31
CA ARG A 468 -3.91 1.59 -1.18
C ARG A 468 -2.40 1.35 -1.21
N VAL A 469 -1.80 1.37 -2.39
CA VAL A 469 -0.35 1.20 -2.54
C VAL A 469 0.35 2.42 -3.11
N GLY A 470 -0.32 3.54 -3.18
CA GLY A 470 0.23 4.82 -3.62
C GLY A 470 -0.45 6.00 -2.97
N ASP A 471 0.22 7.15 -2.97
CA ASP A 471 -0.38 8.44 -2.63
C ASP A 471 -1.64 8.68 -3.47
N ASP A 472 -2.50 9.58 -3.05
CA ASP A 472 -3.75 9.86 -3.73
C ASP A 472 -3.57 10.19 -5.21
N PHE A 473 -4.55 9.79 -6.02
CA PHE A 473 -4.71 10.34 -7.35
C PHE A 473 -5.05 11.84 -7.23
N TRP A 474 -4.21 12.68 -7.79
CA TRP A 474 -4.43 14.11 -7.85
C TRP A 474 -4.87 14.50 -9.25
N CYS A 475 -6.08 15.01 -9.38
CA CYS A 475 -6.62 15.47 -10.66
C CYS A 475 -5.91 16.76 -11.19
N THR A 476 -5.23 17.48 -10.31
CA THR A 476 -4.39 18.64 -10.63
C THR A 476 -3.07 18.52 -9.90
N ASP A 477 -2.04 19.22 -10.37
CA ASP A 477 -0.81 19.37 -9.59
C ASP A 477 -1.04 20.44 -8.50
N PRO A 478 -1.02 20.06 -7.18
CA PRO A 478 -1.27 21.00 -6.08
C PRO A 478 -0.25 22.14 -5.99
N SER A 479 0.99 21.92 -6.44
CA SER A 479 2.04 22.95 -6.46
C SER A 479 1.96 23.84 -7.69
N GLY A 480 1.13 23.48 -8.67
CA GLY A 480 1.08 24.08 -9.99
C GLY A 480 2.34 23.78 -10.80
N ASP A 481 2.17 23.26 -12.00
CA ASP A 481 3.28 23.14 -12.95
C ASP A 481 3.23 24.32 -13.92
N PRO A 482 4.21 25.24 -13.91
CA PRO A 482 4.25 26.35 -14.82
C PRO A 482 4.32 25.93 -16.30
N ASN A 483 4.71 24.67 -16.58
CA ASN A 483 4.74 24.13 -17.94
C ASN A 483 3.47 23.35 -18.31
N GLY A 484 2.50 23.22 -17.40
CA GLY A 484 1.25 22.50 -17.60
C GLY A 484 1.42 20.98 -17.74
N THR A 485 2.51 20.41 -17.22
CA THR A 485 2.76 18.95 -17.23
C THR A 485 2.13 18.28 -16.02
N PHE A 486 1.59 17.09 -16.22
CA PHE A 486 0.95 16.30 -15.16
C PHE A 486 1.94 15.30 -14.53
N TRP A 487 3.13 15.74 -14.17
CA TRP A 487 4.22 14.89 -13.70
C TRP A 487 3.86 14.04 -12.46
N LEU A 488 2.95 14.47 -11.60
CA LEU A 488 2.44 13.68 -10.47
C LEU A 488 1.79 12.37 -10.92
N GLN A 489 1.27 12.29 -12.14
CA GLN A 489 0.67 11.05 -12.66
C GLN A 489 1.73 9.97 -12.84
N GLY A 490 2.94 10.34 -13.26
CA GLY A 490 4.10 9.43 -13.31
C GLY A 490 4.52 8.96 -11.92
N CYS A 491 4.59 9.86 -10.93
CA CYS A 491 4.88 9.52 -9.54
C CYS A 491 3.89 8.48 -9.01
N HIS A 492 2.60 8.70 -9.21
CA HIS A 492 1.55 7.80 -8.77
C HIS A 492 1.72 6.38 -9.33
N MET A 493 2.07 6.24 -10.63
CA MET A 493 2.36 4.94 -11.23
C MET A 493 3.56 4.24 -10.59
N VAL A 494 4.62 4.98 -10.33
CA VAL A 494 5.83 4.46 -9.71
C VAL A 494 5.57 4.03 -8.27
N HIS A 495 4.85 4.85 -7.47
CA HIS A 495 4.45 4.49 -6.12
C HIS A 495 3.69 3.16 -6.12
N CYS A 496 2.62 3.06 -6.92
CA CYS A 496 1.79 1.87 -6.97
C CYS A 496 2.56 0.62 -7.41
N ALA A 497 3.37 0.73 -8.46
CA ALA A 497 4.10 -0.41 -9.02
C ALA A 497 5.14 -0.98 -8.05
N TYR A 498 5.98 -0.12 -7.46
CA TYR A 498 7.07 -0.58 -6.59
C TYR A 498 6.60 -0.94 -5.18
N ASN A 499 5.64 -0.20 -4.62
CA ASN A 499 5.06 -0.55 -3.32
C ASN A 499 4.34 -1.90 -3.36
N SER A 500 3.79 -2.29 -4.51
CA SER A 500 3.19 -3.63 -4.70
C SER A 500 4.18 -4.77 -4.47
N LEU A 501 5.48 -4.56 -4.71
CA LEU A 501 6.51 -5.57 -4.42
C LEU A 501 6.60 -5.90 -2.93
N TRP A 502 6.43 -4.91 -2.07
CA TRP A 502 6.42 -5.05 -0.62
C TRP A 502 5.02 -5.37 -0.09
N MET A 503 4.05 -4.50 -0.35
CA MET A 503 2.71 -4.57 0.24
C MET A 503 1.85 -5.71 -0.34
N GLY A 504 2.08 -6.12 -1.58
CA GLY A 504 1.36 -7.21 -2.25
C GLY A 504 1.50 -8.58 -1.59
N ASN A 505 2.47 -8.75 -0.68
CA ASN A 505 2.56 -9.94 0.16
C ASN A 505 1.50 -9.99 1.27
N PHE A 506 0.92 -8.84 1.62
CA PHE A 506 -0.04 -8.66 2.71
C PHE A 506 -1.45 -8.38 2.20
N ILE A 507 -1.59 -7.50 1.21
CA ILE A 507 -2.86 -6.96 0.72
C ILE A 507 -2.93 -7.02 -0.80
N HIS A 508 -4.13 -7.07 -1.36
CA HIS A 508 -4.36 -6.76 -2.78
C HIS A 508 -4.06 -5.29 -3.00
N PRO A 509 -3.13 -4.95 -3.91
CA PRO A 509 -2.80 -3.57 -4.23
C PRO A 509 -3.98 -2.82 -4.85
N ASP A 510 -4.41 -1.76 -4.20
CA ASP A 510 -5.36 -0.79 -4.71
C ASP A 510 -4.59 0.41 -5.29
N TRP A 511 -4.73 0.64 -6.60
CA TRP A 511 -4.06 1.72 -7.32
C TRP A 511 -4.88 3.01 -7.34
N ASP A 512 -5.87 3.13 -6.47
CA ASP A 512 -6.74 4.29 -6.31
C ASP A 512 -7.73 4.56 -7.46
N MET A 513 -8.67 5.44 -7.17
CA MET A 513 -9.59 6.03 -8.12
C MET A 513 -8.84 6.83 -9.20
N PHE A 514 -9.53 7.17 -10.28
CA PHE A 514 -9.12 8.15 -11.27
C PHE A 514 -10.35 8.80 -11.92
N GLN A 515 -10.14 9.91 -12.64
CA GLN A 515 -11.21 10.54 -13.41
C GLN A 515 -11.13 10.11 -14.87
N SER A 516 -12.23 9.60 -15.44
CA SER A 516 -12.27 9.09 -16.82
C SER A 516 -12.15 10.20 -17.87
N THR A 517 -12.35 11.45 -17.48
CA THR A 517 -12.23 12.64 -18.34
C THR A 517 -10.94 13.42 -18.13
N HIS A 518 -10.05 12.95 -17.24
CA HIS A 518 -8.75 13.56 -17.02
C HIS A 518 -7.87 13.49 -18.29
N PRO A 519 -7.00 14.46 -18.58
CA PRO A 519 -6.08 14.40 -19.72
C PRO A 519 -5.23 13.13 -19.78
N CYS A 520 -4.85 12.55 -18.62
CA CYS A 520 -4.12 11.28 -18.52
C CYS A 520 -5.04 10.08 -18.22
N ALA A 521 -6.35 10.15 -18.51
CA ALA A 521 -7.31 9.11 -18.16
C ALA A 521 -6.96 7.75 -18.76
N GLU A 522 -6.51 7.69 -20.02
CA GLU A 522 -6.12 6.42 -20.66
C GLU A 522 -4.88 5.79 -19.99
N PHE A 523 -3.92 6.62 -19.55
CA PHE A 523 -2.75 6.20 -18.80
C PHE A 523 -3.15 5.55 -17.46
N HIS A 524 -4.08 6.18 -16.74
CA HIS A 524 -4.64 5.64 -15.49
C HIS A 524 -5.49 4.40 -15.71
N ALA A 525 -6.35 4.40 -16.73
CA ALA A 525 -7.18 3.24 -17.08
C ALA A 525 -6.34 2.01 -17.42
N ALA A 526 -5.30 2.18 -18.23
CA ALA A 526 -4.37 1.12 -18.58
C ALA A 526 -3.65 0.53 -17.37
N SER A 527 -3.22 1.38 -16.44
CA SER A 527 -2.54 0.95 -15.22
C SER A 527 -3.47 0.14 -14.31
N ARG A 528 -4.73 0.56 -14.12
CA ARG A 528 -5.72 -0.22 -13.35
C ARG A 528 -6.07 -1.53 -14.05
N ALA A 529 -6.17 -1.54 -15.38
CA ALA A 529 -6.43 -2.77 -16.14
C ALA A 529 -5.36 -3.86 -15.91
N ILE A 530 -4.08 -3.48 -15.79
CA ILE A 530 -3.00 -4.42 -15.52
C ILE A 530 -2.72 -4.63 -14.02
N SER A 531 -3.16 -3.73 -13.14
CA SER A 531 -2.82 -3.75 -11.71
C SER A 531 -3.18 -5.06 -10.99
N GLY A 532 -4.27 -5.70 -11.39
CA GLY A 532 -4.85 -6.85 -10.67
C GLY A 532 -5.65 -6.44 -9.42
N GLY A 533 -5.75 -5.16 -9.13
CA GLY A 533 -6.55 -4.57 -8.06
C GLY A 533 -7.96 -4.16 -8.51
N PRO A 534 -8.71 -3.47 -7.65
CA PRO A 534 -10.02 -2.92 -7.99
C PRO A 534 -9.91 -1.84 -9.06
N ILE A 535 -11.00 -1.60 -9.80
CA ILE A 535 -11.12 -0.51 -10.76
C ILE A 535 -12.31 0.34 -10.38
N TYR A 536 -12.06 1.59 -10.01
CA TYR A 536 -13.10 2.54 -9.68
C TYR A 536 -12.70 3.96 -10.08
N ILE A 537 -13.70 4.78 -10.39
CA ILE A 537 -13.52 6.17 -10.82
C ILE A 537 -14.11 7.14 -9.80
N SER A 538 -13.71 8.41 -9.92
CA SER A 538 -14.20 9.51 -9.10
C SER A 538 -14.83 10.63 -9.94
N ASP A 539 -15.35 10.31 -11.10
CA ASP A 539 -15.95 11.25 -12.03
C ASP A 539 -17.02 12.11 -11.40
N THR A 540 -17.06 13.39 -11.76
CA THR A 540 -18.18 14.29 -11.48
C THR A 540 -19.44 13.80 -12.19
N VAL A 541 -20.58 13.90 -11.52
CA VAL A 541 -21.88 13.47 -12.05
C VAL A 541 -22.14 14.06 -13.44
N GLY A 542 -22.47 13.20 -14.38
CA GLY A 542 -22.76 13.55 -15.76
C GLY A 542 -21.54 13.89 -16.64
N ASN A 543 -20.33 13.77 -16.09
CA ASN A 543 -19.10 14.02 -16.85
C ASN A 543 -18.25 12.73 -16.94
N HIS A 544 -18.59 11.87 -17.89
CA HIS A 544 -18.00 10.54 -18.03
C HIS A 544 -17.46 10.31 -19.45
N ASN A 545 -16.33 9.61 -19.55
CA ASN A 545 -15.79 9.12 -20.83
C ASN A 545 -16.22 7.65 -21.05
N PHE A 546 -17.47 7.44 -21.48
CA PHE A 546 -18.01 6.09 -21.69
C PHE A 546 -17.18 5.25 -22.67
N PRO A 547 -16.70 5.76 -23.81
CA PRO A 547 -15.82 4.98 -24.69
C PRO A 547 -14.56 4.43 -24.02
N LEU A 548 -14.03 5.13 -23.01
CA LEU A 548 -12.93 4.62 -22.20
C LEU A 548 -13.40 3.59 -21.20
N LEU A 549 -14.51 3.87 -20.49
CA LEU A 549 -15.04 3.00 -19.43
C LEU A 549 -15.53 1.65 -19.98
N GLU A 550 -16.16 1.61 -21.16
CA GLU A 550 -16.59 0.38 -21.85
C GLU A 550 -15.43 -0.59 -22.13
N ARG A 551 -14.19 -0.13 -22.13
CA ARG A 551 -12.99 -0.98 -22.26
C ARG A 551 -12.60 -1.67 -20.95
N LEU A 552 -13.14 -1.21 -19.82
CA LEU A 552 -12.80 -1.69 -18.47
C LEU A 552 -13.96 -2.46 -17.82
N VAL A 553 -15.20 -2.11 -18.17
CA VAL A 553 -16.42 -2.51 -17.46
C VAL A 553 -17.30 -3.35 -18.37
N LEU A 554 -17.80 -4.46 -17.84
CA LEU A 554 -18.81 -5.29 -18.52
C LEU A 554 -20.23 -4.74 -18.21
N PRO A 555 -21.23 -5.05 -19.06
CA PRO A 555 -22.60 -4.53 -18.90
C PRO A 555 -23.28 -4.89 -17.57
N ASP A 556 -22.78 -5.89 -16.84
CA ASP A 556 -23.28 -6.31 -15.52
C ASP A 556 -22.50 -5.64 -14.35
N GLY A 557 -21.64 -4.65 -14.63
CA GLY A 557 -20.83 -3.95 -13.63
C GLY A 557 -19.62 -4.74 -13.13
N SER A 558 -19.31 -5.89 -13.73
CA SER A 558 -18.09 -6.63 -13.44
C SER A 558 -16.91 -6.15 -14.26
N ILE A 559 -15.69 -6.51 -13.84
CA ILE A 559 -14.45 -6.20 -14.52
C ILE A 559 -13.66 -7.47 -14.81
N LEU A 560 -12.83 -7.44 -15.86
CA LEU A 560 -11.89 -8.50 -16.18
C LEU A 560 -10.53 -8.17 -15.57
N ARG A 561 -10.29 -8.69 -14.37
CA ARG A 561 -9.09 -8.44 -13.60
C ARG A 561 -7.97 -9.43 -13.93
N CYS A 562 -6.72 -8.97 -13.98
CA CYS A 562 -5.55 -9.84 -13.97
C CYS A 562 -5.52 -10.72 -12.71
N GLN A 563 -4.94 -11.92 -12.81
CA GLN A 563 -4.98 -12.92 -11.72
C GLN A 563 -3.96 -12.70 -10.62
N TYR A 564 -2.90 -11.95 -10.91
CA TYR A 564 -1.87 -11.58 -9.97
C TYR A 564 -1.89 -10.06 -9.74
N TYR A 565 -1.04 -9.52 -8.91
CA TYR A 565 -0.83 -8.07 -8.83
C TYR A 565 0.38 -7.66 -9.66
N ALA A 566 0.29 -6.52 -10.34
CA ALA A 566 1.34 -6.03 -11.22
C ALA A 566 2.61 -5.69 -10.43
N LEU A 567 3.76 -6.09 -10.99
CA LEU A 567 5.08 -5.81 -10.43
C LEU A 567 6.00 -5.24 -11.51
N PRO A 568 6.99 -4.40 -11.14
CA PRO A 568 8.03 -3.95 -12.07
C PRO A 568 8.78 -5.15 -12.67
N THR A 569 9.19 -5.03 -13.92
CA THR A 569 10.08 -6.01 -14.54
C THR A 569 11.48 -5.94 -13.93
N LYS A 570 12.26 -7.03 -13.97
CA LYS A 570 13.58 -7.11 -13.33
C LYS A 570 14.54 -5.99 -13.75
N ASP A 571 14.50 -5.59 -15.01
CA ASP A 571 15.35 -4.54 -15.55
C ASP A 571 14.95 -3.12 -15.11
N CYS A 572 13.77 -2.95 -14.55
CA CYS A 572 13.32 -1.66 -13.97
C CYS A 572 13.60 -1.55 -12.46
N LEU A 573 13.82 -2.67 -11.74
CA LEU A 573 13.86 -2.67 -10.28
C LEU A 573 14.91 -1.72 -9.68
N PHE A 574 16.07 -1.59 -10.32
CA PHE A 574 17.21 -0.82 -9.82
C PHE A 574 17.48 0.46 -10.65
N GLU A 575 16.48 0.92 -11.39
CA GLU A 575 16.56 2.13 -12.21
C GLU A 575 15.54 3.17 -11.74
N ASP A 576 15.71 4.43 -12.15
CA ASP A 576 14.82 5.53 -11.77
C ASP A 576 13.89 5.93 -12.92
N PRO A 577 12.65 5.47 -12.95
CA PRO A 577 11.71 5.81 -14.03
C PRO A 577 11.15 7.24 -13.95
N LEU A 578 11.59 8.06 -13.00
CA LEU A 578 11.12 9.44 -12.81
C LEU A 578 12.15 10.50 -13.20
N HIS A 579 13.48 10.27 -12.98
CA HIS A 579 14.49 11.31 -13.06
C HIS A 579 15.74 10.95 -13.87
N ASP A 580 15.80 9.82 -14.55
CA ASP A 580 16.99 9.44 -15.30
C ASP A 580 16.91 9.74 -16.81
N GLY A 581 15.73 10.14 -17.31
CA GLY A 581 15.46 10.47 -18.71
C GLY A 581 15.58 9.31 -19.70
N LYS A 582 15.70 8.07 -19.23
CA LYS A 582 15.93 6.89 -20.09
C LYS A 582 15.11 5.66 -19.71
N THR A 583 14.78 5.49 -18.43
CA THR A 583 14.05 4.31 -17.95
C THR A 583 12.56 4.47 -18.14
N MET A 584 11.98 3.57 -18.92
CA MET A 584 10.53 3.39 -19.03
C MET A 584 10.08 2.43 -17.93
N LEU A 585 9.07 2.81 -17.16
CA LEU A 585 8.47 1.87 -16.23
C LEU A 585 7.83 0.73 -17.01
N LYS A 586 8.30 -0.49 -16.80
CA LYS A 586 7.65 -1.70 -17.28
C LYS A 586 7.13 -2.51 -16.10
N ILE A 587 5.88 -2.95 -16.20
CA ILE A 587 5.23 -3.82 -15.21
C ILE A 587 4.68 -5.05 -15.91
N TRP A 588 4.64 -6.16 -15.20
CA TRP A 588 4.08 -7.41 -15.72
C TRP A 588 2.95 -7.92 -14.83
N ASN A 589 2.04 -8.68 -15.44
CA ASN A 589 1.00 -9.43 -14.73
C ASN A 589 0.62 -10.70 -15.52
N LEU A 590 -0.18 -11.57 -14.90
CA LEU A 590 -0.65 -12.82 -15.45
C LEU A 590 -2.17 -12.83 -15.58
N ASN A 591 -2.67 -13.37 -16.68
CA ASN A 591 -4.05 -13.79 -16.86
C ASN A 591 -4.12 -15.32 -16.86
N LYS A 592 -5.32 -15.86 -17.02
CA LYS A 592 -5.53 -17.32 -17.00
C LYS A 592 -4.71 -18.08 -18.05
N PHE A 593 -4.47 -17.50 -19.23
CA PHE A 593 -3.87 -18.17 -20.39
C PHE A 593 -2.73 -17.38 -21.04
N ASN A 594 -2.45 -16.19 -20.58
CA ASN A 594 -1.42 -15.31 -21.13
C ASN A 594 -0.85 -14.39 -20.05
N GLY A 595 0.23 -13.70 -20.38
CA GLY A 595 0.77 -12.64 -19.57
C GLY A 595 0.54 -11.28 -20.22
N VAL A 596 0.77 -10.23 -19.44
CA VAL A 596 0.66 -8.84 -19.90
C VAL A 596 1.89 -8.07 -19.43
N ILE A 597 2.43 -7.22 -20.31
CA ILE A 597 3.43 -6.22 -19.97
C ILE A 597 2.81 -4.85 -20.23
N GLY A 598 2.83 -3.99 -19.22
CA GLY A 598 2.50 -2.57 -19.35
C GLY A 598 3.78 -1.75 -19.40
N ALA A 599 3.93 -0.92 -20.41
CA ALA A 599 5.01 0.05 -20.52
C ALA A 599 4.44 1.47 -20.34
N PHE A 600 5.05 2.27 -19.46
CA PHE A 600 4.58 3.60 -19.08
C PHE A 600 5.75 4.57 -19.05
N ASN A 601 5.64 5.70 -19.74
CA ASN A 601 6.62 6.76 -19.63
C ASN A 601 6.24 7.69 -18.47
N CYS A 602 6.87 7.47 -17.32
CA CYS A 602 6.62 8.21 -16.08
C CYS A 602 7.63 9.35 -15.84
N GLN A 603 8.57 9.60 -16.76
CA GLN A 603 9.63 10.59 -16.60
C GLN A 603 9.07 12.01 -16.49
N GLY A 604 9.62 12.83 -15.58
CA GLY A 604 9.30 14.23 -15.48
C GLY A 604 9.17 14.84 -14.10
N GLY A 605 9.39 14.08 -13.04
CA GLY A 605 9.39 14.60 -11.67
C GLY A 605 9.15 13.55 -10.61
N GLY A 606 9.45 13.88 -9.37
CA GLY A 606 9.30 13.01 -8.22
C GLY A 606 10.02 13.57 -6.98
N TRP A 607 10.43 12.69 -6.09
CA TRP A 607 11.11 13.05 -4.85
C TRP A 607 12.46 13.73 -5.10
N CYS A 608 12.68 14.84 -4.41
CA CYS A 608 13.95 15.58 -4.38
C CYS A 608 14.49 15.59 -2.96
N PRO A 609 15.58 14.86 -2.66
CA PRO A 609 16.16 14.76 -1.32
C PRO A 609 16.60 16.11 -0.73
N GLU A 610 17.13 17.02 -1.55
CA GLU A 610 17.65 18.30 -1.12
C GLU A 610 16.55 19.20 -0.56
N THR A 611 15.37 19.16 -1.15
CA THR A 611 14.22 19.97 -0.73
C THR A 611 13.20 19.20 0.11
N ARG A 612 13.32 17.87 0.14
CA ARG A 612 12.37 16.94 0.79
C ARG A 612 10.94 17.16 0.30
N ARG A 613 10.77 17.28 -1.01
CA ARG A 613 9.49 17.49 -1.70
C ARG A 613 9.47 16.77 -3.04
N ASN A 614 8.29 16.41 -3.48
CA ASN A 614 8.10 16.06 -4.87
C ASN A 614 8.20 17.33 -5.71
N GLN A 615 8.96 17.27 -6.80
CA GLN A 615 9.22 18.39 -7.71
C GLN A 615 9.11 17.98 -9.16
N CYS A 616 8.67 18.92 -9.98
CA CYS A 616 8.76 18.79 -11.43
C CYS A 616 10.24 18.79 -11.87
N ALA A 617 10.56 17.89 -12.78
CA ALA A 617 11.88 17.74 -13.40
C ALA A 617 11.72 17.63 -14.92
N SER A 618 11.18 18.70 -15.53
CA SER A 618 10.77 18.74 -16.93
C SER A 618 11.89 18.42 -17.93
N GLN A 619 13.17 18.56 -17.53
CA GLN A 619 14.32 18.17 -18.35
C GLN A 619 14.34 16.66 -18.65
N PHE A 620 13.67 15.84 -17.85
CA PHE A 620 13.53 14.39 -18.07
C PHE A 620 12.23 14.03 -18.80
N SER A 621 11.30 14.98 -18.96
CA SER A 621 10.02 14.75 -19.62
C SER A 621 10.16 14.79 -21.15
N HIS A 622 10.58 13.67 -21.73
CA HIS A 622 10.74 13.50 -23.19
C HIS A 622 10.43 12.06 -23.62
N MET A 623 10.43 11.82 -24.91
CA MET A 623 10.20 10.48 -25.46
C MET A 623 11.27 9.50 -24.96
N VAL A 624 10.82 8.36 -24.45
CA VAL A 624 11.68 7.25 -24.01
C VAL A 624 11.40 6.01 -24.87
N THR A 625 12.47 5.27 -25.20
CA THR A 625 12.38 3.99 -25.92
C THR A 625 12.94 2.88 -25.05
N ALA A 626 12.16 1.81 -24.91
CA ALA A 626 12.54 0.62 -24.17
C ALA A 626 12.38 -0.64 -25.01
N LYS A 627 13.10 -1.69 -24.61
CA LYS A 627 12.96 -3.04 -25.17
C LYS A 627 12.18 -3.91 -24.19
N THR A 628 11.35 -4.78 -24.73
CA THR A 628 10.64 -5.81 -23.96
C THR A 628 10.54 -7.10 -24.74
N ASN A 629 10.42 -8.22 -24.02
CA ASN A 629 10.28 -9.55 -24.60
C ASN A 629 9.48 -10.47 -23.65
N PRO A 630 9.06 -11.66 -24.09
CA PRO A 630 8.27 -12.57 -23.25
C PRO A 630 8.91 -12.98 -21.92
N LYS A 631 10.25 -12.90 -21.78
CA LYS A 631 10.96 -13.25 -20.53
C LYS A 631 10.88 -12.15 -19.45
N ASP A 632 10.37 -10.96 -19.80
CA ASP A 632 10.12 -9.91 -18.81
C ASP A 632 8.93 -10.27 -17.89
N ILE A 633 8.17 -11.32 -18.22
CA ILE A 633 7.08 -11.87 -17.42
C ILE A 633 7.59 -13.02 -16.57
N GLU A 634 7.29 -13.00 -15.27
CA GLU A 634 7.57 -14.11 -14.36
C GLU A 634 6.47 -15.17 -14.43
N TRP A 635 6.56 -16.03 -15.44
CA TRP A 635 5.54 -17.03 -15.77
C TRP A 635 5.26 -18.07 -14.68
N ASN A 636 6.19 -18.27 -13.77
CA ASN A 636 6.09 -19.21 -12.66
C ASN A 636 5.48 -18.59 -11.39
N ASN A 637 5.18 -17.30 -11.41
CA ASN A 637 4.51 -16.62 -10.31
C ASN A 637 2.98 -16.81 -10.35
N GLY A 638 2.36 -16.71 -9.17
CA GLY A 638 0.92 -16.87 -9.02
C GLY A 638 0.47 -18.31 -8.71
N LYS A 639 -0.84 -18.45 -8.53
CA LYS A 639 -1.48 -19.75 -8.13
C LYS A 639 -1.46 -20.81 -9.23
N ASN A 640 -1.31 -20.41 -10.48
CA ASN A 640 -1.32 -21.31 -11.66
C ASN A 640 -0.10 -20.98 -12.54
N PRO A 641 1.08 -21.51 -12.21
CA PRO A 641 2.28 -21.26 -13.00
C PRO A 641 2.15 -21.81 -14.43
N PHE A 642 2.61 -21.02 -15.38
CA PHE A 642 2.68 -21.44 -16.78
C PHE A 642 3.97 -22.22 -17.03
N CYS A 643 3.86 -23.43 -17.56
CA CYS A 643 5.02 -24.15 -18.09
C CYS A 643 5.35 -23.65 -19.51
N ILE A 644 6.29 -22.73 -19.60
CA ILE A 644 6.72 -22.13 -20.88
C ILE A 644 8.01 -22.74 -21.45
N GLU A 645 8.60 -23.73 -20.79
CA GLU A 645 9.90 -24.33 -21.16
C GLU A 645 9.93 -24.88 -22.59
N HIS A 646 8.78 -25.30 -23.11
CA HIS A 646 8.63 -25.84 -24.44
C HIS A 646 8.08 -24.86 -25.49
N VAL A 647 7.79 -23.62 -25.06
CA VAL A 647 7.21 -22.60 -25.94
C VAL A 647 8.32 -22.00 -26.82
N GLN A 648 8.20 -22.20 -28.12
CA GLN A 648 9.18 -21.69 -29.08
C GLN A 648 8.81 -20.30 -29.61
N VAL A 649 7.52 -19.96 -29.61
CA VAL A 649 6.97 -18.73 -30.21
C VAL A 649 5.89 -18.18 -29.29
N PHE A 650 5.90 -16.87 -29.12
CA PHE A 650 4.84 -16.10 -28.48
C PHE A 650 4.17 -15.16 -29.48
N ALA A 651 2.87 -14.99 -29.36
CA ALA A 651 2.10 -13.96 -30.05
C ALA A 651 2.03 -12.73 -29.10
N LEU A 652 2.52 -11.59 -29.54
CA LEU A 652 2.51 -10.33 -28.83
C LEU A 652 1.52 -9.38 -29.50
N TYR A 653 0.46 -9.00 -28.81
CA TYR A 653 -0.49 -8.00 -29.26
C TYR A 653 -0.28 -6.68 -28.52
N LEU A 654 0.08 -5.65 -29.26
CA LEU A 654 0.27 -4.27 -28.75
C LEU A 654 -1.06 -3.54 -28.87
N SER A 655 -1.64 -3.18 -27.73
CA SER A 655 -3.03 -2.71 -27.65
C SER A 655 -3.23 -1.31 -28.26
N GLN A 656 -2.29 -0.40 -28.06
CA GLN A 656 -2.36 0.97 -28.60
C GLN A 656 -1.98 1.00 -30.08
N SER A 657 -0.89 0.34 -30.42
CA SER A 657 -0.41 0.24 -31.80
C SER A 657 -1.26 -0.68 -32.67
N LYS A 658 -2.16 -1.51 -32.08
CA LYS A 658 -2.99 -2.52 -32.76
C LYS A 658 -2.20 -3.46 -33.65
N LYS A 659 -0.98 -3.84 -33.21
CA LYS A 659 -0.07 -4.71 -33.94
C LYS A 659 -0.03 -6.09 -33.29
N LEU A 660 -0.04 -7.13 -34.10
CA LEU A 660 0.23 -8.50 -33.70
C LEU A 660 1.55 -8.96 -34.32
N VAL A 661 2.48 -9.41 -33.49
CA VAL A 661 3.78 -9.91 -33.91
C VAL A 661 4.06 -11.25 -33.27
N LEU A 662 4.80 -12.11 -33.98
CA LEU A 662 5.30 -13.37 -33.44
C LEU A 662 6.77 -13.20 -33.04
N LYS A 663 7.13 -13.65 -31.85
CA LYS A 663 8.48 -13.53 -31.29
C LYS A 663 8.91 -14.81 -30.60
N ARG A 664 10.20 -15.13 -30.68
CA ARG A 664 10.80 -16.13 -29.79
C ARG A 664 10.91 -15.59 -28.37
N PRO A 665 11.10 -16.45 -27.37
CA PRO A 665 11.13 -16.02 -25.95
C PRO A 665 12.11 -14.88 -25.62
N ASP A 666 13.23 -14.79 -26.36
CA ASP A 666 14.33 -13.87 -26.17
C ASP A 666 14.39 -12.73 -27.20
N GLU A 667 13.44 -12.69 -28.15
CA GLU A 667 13.40 -11.64 -29.14
C GLU A 667 12.69 -10.40 -28.63
N ASN A 668 13.39 -9.27 -28.66
CA ASN A 668 12.86 -7.99 -28.24
C ASN A 668 11.90 -7.37 -29.27
N ILE A 669 10.96 -6.61 -28.76
CA ILE A 669 10.25 -5.53 -29.46
C ILE A 669 10.69 -4.19 -28.86
N GLU A 670 10.67 -3.13 -29.65
CA GLU A 670 10.93 -1.76 -29.19
C GLU A 670 9.61 -1.01 -29.03
N ILE A 671 9.49 -0.30 -27.91
CA ILE A 671 8.35 0.55 -27.57
C ILE A 671 8.89 1.95 -27.31
N SER A 672 8.38 2.95 -28.04
CA SER A 672 8.72 4.36 -27.87
C SER A 672 7.48 5.13 -27.43
N LEU A 673 7.54 5.83 -26.31
CA LEU A 673 6.41 6.52 -25.69
C LEU A 673 6.75 7.99 -25.40
N GLN A 674 5.82 8.89 -25.70
CA GLN A 674 5.87 10.26 -25.21
C GLN A 674 5.60 10.28 -23.69
N PRO A 675 5.90 11.39 -22.98
CA PRO A 675 5.56 11.52 -21.57
C PRO A 675 4.07 11.23 -21.31
N PHE A 676 3.80 10.39 -20.31
CA PHE A 676 2.45 9.93 -19.89
C PHE A 676 1.69 9.13 -20.95
N ASP A 677 2.39 8.64 -21.99
CA ASP A 677 1.88 7.60 -22.88
C ASP A 677 2.17 6.20 -22.32
N PHE A 678 1.46 5.21 -22.83
CA PHE A 678 1.58 3.81 -22.44
C PHE A 678 1.39 2.85 -23.62
N GLU A 679 1.85 1.62 -23.44
CA GLU A 679 1.50 0.47 -24.28
C GLU A 679 1.21 -0.75 -23.40
N LEU A 680 0.13 -1.47 -23.67
CA LEU A 680 -0.13 -2.77 -23.07
C LEU A 680 0.16 -3.86 -24.10
N VAL A 681 1.06 -4.78 -23.77
CA VAL A 681 1.46 -5.91 -24.62
C VAL A 681 0.91 -7.20 -24.02
N ILE A 682 -0.07 -7.78 -24.68
CA ILE A 682 -0.60 -9.10 -24.32
C ILE A 682 0.33 -10.15 -24.93
N VAL A 683 0.89 -11.02 -24.09
CA VAL A 683 1.89 -12.03 -24.48
C VAL A 683 1.29 -13.41 -24.30
N SER A 684 1.00 -14.08 -25.42
CA SER A 684 0.36 -15.41 -25.43
C SER A 684 1.32 -16.48 -25.93
N PRO A 685 1.54 -17.57 -25.18
CA PRO A 685 2.26 -18.74 -25.69
C PRO A 685 1.52 -19.33 -26.90
N VAL A 686 2.25 -19.65 -27.98
CA VAL A 686 1.68 -20.29 -29.15
C VAL A 686 1.88 -21.80 -29.05
N THR A 687 0.79 -22.55 -29.06
CA THR A 687 0.81 -24.02 -29.03
C THR A 687 0.55 -24.56 -30.45
N VAL A 688 1.35 -25.51 -30.87
CA VAL A 688 1.18 -26.18 -32.18
C VAL A 688 0.43 -27.48 -31.97
N PHE A 689 -0.78 -27.58 -32.54
CA PHE A 689 -1.57 -28.79 -32.53
C PHE A 689 -1.46 -29.48 -33.90
N ALA A 690 -0.97 -30.74 -33.93
CA ALA A 690 -0.92 -31.60 -35.14
C ALA A 690 -0.38 -30.88 -36.40
N GLY A 691 0.67 -30.06 -36.22
CA GLY A 691 1.26 -29.27 -37.32
C GLY A 691 0.53 -28.00 -37.69
N LYS A 692 -0.47 -27.59 -36.92
CA LYS A 692 -1.16 -26.29 -37.07
C LYS A 692 -0.95 -25.47 -35.82
N SER A 693 -0.54 -24.20 -35.99
CA SER A 693 -0.44 -23.22 -34.88
C SER A 693 -1.85 -22.75 -34.50
N VAL A 694 -2.15 -22.70 -33.20
CA VAL A 694 -3.36 -22.12 -32.62
C VAL A 694 -2.96 -21.04 -31.65
#